data_285764c538a6935ead64ca5cdda3d19f
#
_entry.id   285764c538a6935ead64ca5cdda3d19f
#
_cell.length_a   1.000
_cell.length_b   1.000
_cell.length_c   1.000
_cell.angle_alpha   90.00
_cell.angle_beta   90.00
_cell.angle_gamma   90.00
#
_symmetry.space_group_name_H-M   'P 1'
#
loop_
_entity.id
_entity.type
_entity.pdbx_description
1 polymer ?
#
loop_
_entity_poly.entity_id
_entity_poly.type
_entity_poly.pdbx_seq_one_letter_code
_entity_poly.pdbx_strand_id
1 'polypeptide(L)'
;MLLLLLIQLLSAACAPIITRKLKRNALLVLALPLAATFTWTIWQTPQVFSERPLETNFIWVSGLNLSLNFQLDPLAWLMSLIVTGIGALVMVYASRYFPKNAAGLPRFTAVFAGFAAAMYGLVISNHLMMVYLFWEMTTVLSFLLIGHHYDRRTARAAARQAIHITSAGSLAMFAGFILLAVPHSTTQNYFIISNLLEAMTSGTYPLNTPQTLCGAFLIFIGAASKSALFPNHFWLPGAMAAPTPVSAYLHSAAMVKAGVFLFGKLVPGFTLIPGWSATVVFFGLITMLVGGYRALKQTDLKLVLAYGTVSQLGLISAAIAFGSAPVYAAAIALLLAHSVFKSTLFMTVGLVEKLTGTRDLQQLSGLAKKQPALATVAAVAAASMAGIPPLLGYLGKEALLTAGLFGTEATWITPRGEITFLIALIVGSIFTITYSLRFWWGAFATKPKVAAVTCKPLPAIAFLPLVALAALTFYLPIAQLAANLLKFGEVKQLPGHAHIAYWSGWQPAAVTGIILLAGSGLFIFRGRWAQLQAKLAFTRFKAADTYRWFLVILETIAVRLTSKVQRGSLPADVATITLVLTVLLGFAVGYSLYSGDFTLTGLYFADSPVQAGAVFVAIIATIVTVRARNRLKAVLGLGVIGLTIAVIFIDYGAPDLALTQLVVEVVSLVVFVLVVRHLPKYFSARPLARAFWTRLSIAIFVGLTVVLGALLTQQARVATADSVLIPAEGYVFGAGENIVNVILVDVRAWDTVGELSVVLVTATGVASLIYLTKRTGQIRIKRPREAGKWLPGAQFLSIEKRSLLLEVGTRLLFPVFLVASLWLLLIGHNQPGGGFAGGMLAGIALILRYLAGGRHELRLALPLNPGKLLGLGLFLATLSGILPVLFGDTILQTTEFDIDVFGLGHLHFTSALLLDIGVYVLVVALVLDIILALGAQIEKEQEGA
;
A
#
# COMPACT_ATOMS: atom_id res chain seq x y z
N MET A 1 5.94 -7.26 -24.22
CA MET A 1 5.86 -6.29 -23.10
C MET A 1 6.04 -6.96 -21.75
N LEU A 2 5.22 -7.94 -21.40
CA LEU A 2 5.24 -8.62 -20.11
C LEU A 2 6.60 -9.25 -19.78
N LEU A 3 7.21 -9.97 -20.73
CA LEU A 3 8.53 -10.58 -20.54
C LEU A 3 9.61 -9.54 -20.21
N LEU A 4 9.62 -8.40 -20.89
CA LEU A 4 10.59 -7.32 -20.62
C LEU A 4 10.37 -6.71 -19.24
N LEU A 5 9.12 -6.54 -18.81
CA LEU A 5 8.79 -6.08 -17.46
C LEU A 5 9.27 -7.09 -16.41
N LEU A 6 9.05 -8.38 -16.62
CA LEU A 6 9.51 -9.44 -15.73
C LEU A 6 11.05 -9.48 -15.64
N ILE A 7 11.76 -9.35 -16.76
CA ILE A 7 13.23 -9.27 -16.78
C ILE A 7 13.72 -8.07 -15.95
N GLN A 8 13.07 -6.91 -16.07
CA GLN A 8 13.43 -5.73 -15.29
C GLN A 8 13.15 -5.94 -13.78
N LEU A 9 12.00 -6.53 -13.40
CA LEU A 9 11.67 -6.85 -12.01
C LEU A 9 12.66 -7.87 -11.43
N LEU A 10 12.97 -8.94 -12.17
CA LEU A 10 13.98 -9.93 -11.77
C LEU A 10 15.36 -9.30 -11.63
N SER A 11 15.74 -8.42 -12.54
CA SER A 11 17.03 -7.70 -12.44
C SER A 11 17.09 -6.82 -11.18
N ALA A 12 15.97 -6.19 -10.79
CA ALA A 12 15.86 -5.43 -9.56
C ALA A 12 15.99 -6.32 -8.31
N ALA A 13 15.35 -7.50 -8.32
CA ALA A 13 15.44 -8.47 -7.24
C ALA A 13 16.87 -9.02 -7.08
N CYS A 14 17.56 -9.30 -8.20
CA CYS A 14 18.92 -9.80 -8.22
C CYS A 14 19.99 -8.70 -7.99
N ALA A 15 19.61 -7.42 -8.11
CA ALA A 15 20.56 -6.29 -8.02
C ALA A 15 21.41 -6.27 -6.75
N PRO A 16 20.92 -6.62 -5.53
CA PRO A 16 21.76 -6.67 -4.34
C PRO A 16 22.90 -7.71 -4.46
N ILE A 17 22.63 -8.86 -5.04
CA ILE A 17 23.59 -9.96 -5.23
C ILE A 17 24.66 -9.52 -6.24
N ILE A 18 24.22 -8.98 -7.39
CA ILE A 18 25.11 -8.47 -8.44
C ILE A 18 26.00 -7.35 -7.88
N THR A 19 25.43 -6.45 -7.09
CA THR A 19 26.17 -5.30 -6.53
C THR A 19 27.17 -5.72 -5.46
N ARG A 20 26.90 -6.74 -4.66
CA ARG A 20 27.89 -7.29 -3.71
C ARG A 20 29.14 -7.81 -4.44
N LYS A 21 28.96 -8.46 -5.62
CA LYS A 21 30.07 -9.00 -6.43
C LYS A 21 30.78 -7.93 -7.25
N LEU A 22 30.04 -7.12 -8.02
CA LEU A 22 30.58 -6.17 -8.99
C LEU A 22 30.73 -4.73 -8.46
N LYS A 23 30.30 -4.47 -7.20
CA LYS A 23 30.33 -3.13 -6.58
C LYS A 23 29.63 -2.11 -7.49
N ARG A 24 30.21 -0.91 -7.69
CA ARG A 24 29.63 0.14 -8.54
C ARG A 24 29.45 -0.24 -10.02
N ASN A 25 30.21 -1.21 -10.53
CA ASN A 25 30.10 -1.67 -11.92
C ASN A 25 28.81 -2.48 -12.16
N ALA A 26 28.14 -2.96 -11.08
CA ALA A 26 26.83 -3.56 -11.17
C ALA A 26 25.80 -2.65 -11.88
N LEU A 27 25.93 -1.33 -11.75
CA LEU A 27 25.05 -0.37 -12.43
C LEU A 27 25.16 -0.44 -13.96
N LEU A 28 26.33 -0.81 -14.51
CA LEU A 28 26.49 -1.04 -15.95
C LEU A 28 25.74 -2.29 -16.42
N VAL A 29 25.76 -3.36 -15.60
CA VAL A 29 25.01 -4.59 -15.90
C VAL A 29 23.51 -4.35 -15.77
N LEU A 30 23.06 -3.63 -14.75
CA LEU A 30 21.65 -3.28 -14.54
C LEU A 30 21.11 -2.28 -15.58
N ALA A 31 21.98 -1.58 -16.31
CA ALA A 31 21.58 -0.75 -17.44
C ALA A 31 21.17 -1.58 -18.67
N LEU A 32 21.64 -2.83 -18.80
CA LEU A 32 21.39 -3.68 -19.97
C LEU A 32 19.90 -4.04 -20.17
N PRO A 33 19.14 -4.46 -19.14
CA PRO A 33 17.69 -4.70 -19.31
C PRO A 33 16.94 -3.46 -19.79
N LEU A 34 17.29 -2.27 -19.31
CA LEU A 34 16.68 -1.02 -19.74
C LEU A 34 17.06 -0.69 -21.19
N ALA A 35 18.34 -0.86 -21.56
CA ALA A 35 18.80 -0.67 -22.93
C ALA A 35 18.16 -1.67 -23.90
N ALA A 36 17.98 -2.93 -23.49
CA ALA A 36 17.29 -3.94 -24.28
C ALA A 36 15.81 -3.57 -24.49
N THR A 37 15.14 -3.09 -23.44
CA THR A 37 13.74 -2.61 -23.56
C THR A 37 13.65 -1.38 -24.45
N PHE A 38 14.59 -0.45 -24.34
CA PHE A 38 14.68 0.72 -25.22
C PHE A 38 14.82 0.32 -26.70
N THR A 39 15.74 -0.60 -27.00
CA THR A 39 15.96 -1.08 -28.38
C THR A 39 14.75 -1.83 -28.93
N TRP A 40 14.14 -2.67 -28.10
CA TRP A 40 12.92 -3.38 -28.47
C TRP A 40 11.77 -2.39 -28.74
N THR A 41 11.63 -1.34 -27.91
CA THR A 41 10.60 -0.31 -28.11
C THR A 41 10.80 0.44 -29.42
N ILE A 42 12.05 0.75 -29.81
CA ILE A 42 12.37 1.32 -31.14
C ILE A 42 11.98 0.35 -32.25
N TRP A 43 12.27 -0.93 -32.09
CA TRP A 43 11.92 -1.93 -33.12
C TRP A 43 10.42 -2.06 -33.34
N GLN A 44 9.60 -1.82 -32.30
CA GLN A 44 8.14 -1.84 -32.40
C GLN A 44 7.54 -0.57 -33.06
N THR A 45 8.35 0.42 -33.43
CA THR A 45 7.86 1.68 -34.03
C THR A 45 6.90 1.47 -35.20
N PRO A 46 7.18 0.59 -36.20
CA PRO A 46 6.23 0.40 -37.33
C PRO A 46 4.86 -0.10 -36.88
N GLN A 47 4.84 -0.99 -35.86
CA GLN A 47 3.60 -1.58 -35.34
C GLN A 47 2.82 -0.61 -34.47
N VAL A 48 3.48 0.22 -33.68
CA VAL A 48 2.84 1.24 -32.82
C VAL A 48 2.14 2.31 -33.67
N PHE A 49 2.68 2.63 -34.85
CA PHE A 49 2.11 3.59 -35.80
C PHE A 49 1.27 2.91 -36.90
N SER A 50 0.83 1.67 -36.67
CA SER A 50 -0.19 0.98 -37.44
C SER A 50 -1.57 1.17 -36.83
N GLU A 51 -2.63 0.77 -37.52
CA GLU A 51 -4.01 0.86 -37.01
C GLU A 51 -4.30 -0.07 -35.83
N ARG A 52 -3.41 -1.04 -35.54
CA ARG A 52 -3.58 -2.02 -34.45
C ARG A 52 -2.42 -1.87 -33.49
N PRO A 53 -2.63 -1.18 -32.36
CA PRO A 53 -1.62 -1.07 -31.31
C PRO A 53 -1.28 -2.45 -30.71
N LEU A 54 -0.04 -2.61 -30.27
CA LEU A 54 0.40 -3.83 -29.59
C LEU A 54 -0.27 -3.93 -28.22
N GLU A 55 -1.10 -4.96 -28.05
CA GLU A 55 -1.82 -5.22 -26.81
C GLU A 55 -1.48 -6.63 -26.27
N THR A 56 -1.44 -6.76 -24.95
CA THR A 56 -1.27 -8.04 -24.23
C THR A 56 -2.25 -8.04 -23.08
N ASN A 57 -3.14 -9.02 -23.07
CA ASN A 57 -4.15 -9.17 -22.01
C ASN A 57 -4.00 -10.56 -21.37
N PHE A 58 -3.92 -10.58 -20.04
CA PHE A 58 -3.91 -11.78 -19.25
C PHE A 58 -4.89 -11.62 -18.09
N ILE A 59 -5.91 -12.47 -18.01
CA ILE A 59 -6.90 -12.43 -16.94
C ILE A 59 -6.25 -12.95 -15.67
N TRP A 60 -6.17 -12.11 -14.64
CA TRP A 60 -5.56 -12.45 -13.35
C TRP A 60 -6.61 -12.91 -12.35
N VAL A 61 -7.67 -12.10 -12.10
CA VAL A 61 -8.77 -12.42 -11.19
C VAL A 61 -10.09 -12.15 -11.91
N SER A 62 -10.70 -13.20 -12.42
CA SER A 62 -11.94 -13.11 -13.21
C SER A 62 -13.12 -12.53 -12.42
N GLY A 63 -13.28 -12.95 -11.15
CA GLY A 63 -14.39 -12.49 -10.30
C GLY A 63 -14.36 -11.00 -9.95
N LEU A 64 -13.22 -10.32 -10.11
CA LEU A 64 -13.06 -8.88 -9.88
C LEU A 64 -12.83 -8.10 -11.18
N ASN A 65 -12.96 -8.74 -12.34
CA ASN A 65 -12.63 -8.16 -13.65
C ASN A 65 -11.20 -7.56 -13.71
N LEU A 66 -10.27 -8.12 -12.93
CA LEU A 66 -8.88 -7.70 -12.92
C LEU A 66 -8.09 -8.45 -13.98
N SER A 67 -7.56 -7.70 -14.94
CA SER A 67 -6.68 -8.23 -15.97
C SER A 67 -5.36 -7.47 -16.04
N LEU A 68 -4.28 -8.17 -16.35
CA LEU A 68 -3.00 -7.58 -16.71
C LEU A 68 -3.08 -7.14 -18.17
N ASN A 69 -3.72 -6.00 -18.41
CA ASN A 69 -3.87 -5.43 -19.73
C ASN A 69 -2.78 -4.38 -19.96
N PHE A 70 -1.92 -4.65 -20.93
CA PHE A 70 -0.81 -3.78 -21.34
C PHE A 70 -0.96 -3.40 -22.81
N GLN A 71 -0.82 -2.11 -23.10
CA GLN A 71 -0.92 -1.56 -24.44
C GLN A 71 0.24 -0.62 -24.73
N LEU A 72 0.83 -0.75 -25.90
CA LEU A 72 1.88 0.14 -26.38
C LEU A 72 1.30 1.07 -27.45
N ASP A 73 0.55 2.08 -27.01
CA ASP A 73 0.10 3.18 -27.86
C ASP A 73 1.24 4.19 -28.11
N PRO A 74 1.06 5.16 -29.01
CA PRO A 74 2.10 6.15 -29.34
C PRO A 74 2.63 6.94 -28.13
N LEU A 75 1.78 7.29 -27.17
CA LEU A 75 2.20 8.00 -25.97
C LEU A 75 2.97 7.07 -25.01
N ALA A 76 2.49 5.83 -24.81
CA ALA A 76 3.19 4.80 -24.04
C ALA A 76 4.53 4.43 -24.67
N TRP A 77 4.60 4.36 -26.00
CA TRP A 77 5.84 4.14 -26.73
C TRP A 77 6.86 5.26 -26.47
N LEU A 78 6.45 6.54 -26.61
CA LEU A 78 7.34 7.66 -26.33
C LEU A 78 7.82 7.67 -24.87
N MET A 79 6.91 7.45 -23.93
CA MET A 79 7.25 7.40 -22.51
C MET A 79 8.13 6.21 -22.17
N SER A 80 7.94 5.05 -22.80
CA SER A 80 8.82 3.88 -22.66
C SER A 80 10.25 4.18 -23.11
N LEU A 81 10.41 4.87 -24.25
CA LEU A 81 11.73 5.33 -24.72
C LEU A 81 12.39 6.29 -23.72
N ILE A 82 11.63 7.26 -23.20
CA ILE A 82 12.15 8.23 -22.22
C ILE A 82 12.59 7.51 -20.94
N VAL A 83 11.74 6.65 -20.39
CA VAL A 83 11.98 5.95 -19.11
C VAL A 83 13.17 4.99 -19.21
N THR A 84 13.19 4.16 -20.26
CA THR A 84 14.24 3.12 -20.39
C THR A 84 15.54 3.69 -20.94
N GLY A 85 15.49 4.58 -21.92
CA GLY A 85 16.69 5.17 -22.52
C GLY A 85 17.44 6.08 -21.56
N ILE A 86 16.75 7.05 -20.95
CA ILE A 86 17.37 7.93 -19.96
C ILE A 86 17.74 7.14 -18.69
N GLY A 87 16.92 6.15 -18.30
CA GLY A 87 17.23 5.27 -17.18
C GLY A 87 18.54 4.54 -17.35
N ALA A 88 18.78 3.94 -18.52
CA ALA A 88 20.05 3.27 -18.86
C ALA A 88 21.23 4.25 -18.81
N LEU A 89 21.10 5.44 -19.43
CA LEU A 89 22.14 6.46 -19.41
C LEU A 89 22.47 6.96 -18.00
N VAL A 90 21.45 7.16 -17.16
CA VAL A 90 21.65 7.57 -15.76
C VAL A 90 22.31 6.45 -14.95
N MET A 91 22.02 5.17 -15.20
CA MET A 91 22.74 4.06 -14.56
C MET A 91 24.22 4.04 -14.95
N VAL A 92 24.54 4.28 -16.23
CA VAL A 92 25.94 4.42 -16.70
C VAL A 92 26.62 5.59 -15.98
N TYR A 93 25.98 6.75 -15.89
CA TYR A 93 26.47 7.91 -15.14
C TYR A 93 26.69 7.57 -13.66
N ALA A 94 25.73 6.92 -13.01
CA ALA A 94 25.77 6.57 -11.58
C ALA A 94 26.93 5.60 -11.26
N SER A 95 27.33 4.74 -12.20
CA SER A 95 28.46 3.83 -12.04
C SER A 95 29.80 4.55 -11.73
N ARG A 96 29.91 5.81 -12.10
CA ARG A 96 31.09 6.66 -11.83
C ARG A 96 30.79 7.79 -10.86
N TYR A 97 29.53 8.06 -10.54
CA TYR A 97 29.14 9.02 -9.51
C TYR A 97 29.44 8.48 -8.11
N PHE A 98 29.08 7.21 -7.82
CA PHE A 98 29.35 6.60 -6.52
C PHE A 98 30.80 6.15 -6.36
N PRO A 99 31.38 6.25 -5.13
CA PRO A 99 32.66 5.63 -4.82
C PRO A 99 32.56 4.09 -4.91
N LYS A 100 33.71 3.39 -5.06
CA LYS A 100 33.76 1.92 -5.25
C LYS A 100 33.01 1.16 -4.12
N ASN A 101 33.13 1.62 -2.88
CA ASN A 101 32.55 1.00 -1.68
C ASN A 101 31.51 1.92 -1.02
N ALA A 102 30.58 2.50 -1.78
CA ALA A 102 29.54 3.36 -1.23
C ALA A 102 28.63 2.57 -0.29
N ALA A 103 28.41 3.10 0.92
CA ALA A 103 27.46 2.51 1.86
C ALA A 103 26.04 2.48 1.27
N GLY A 104 25.33 1.36 1.44
CA GLY A 104 23.96 1.21 0.96
C GLY A 104 23.80 1.04 -0.55
N LEU A 105 24.89 0.85 -1.32
CA LEU A 105 24.83 0.69 -2.77
C LEU A 105 23.97 -0.52 -3.23
N PRO A 106 24.00 -1.70 -2.57
CA PRO A 106 23.12 -2.81 -2.93
C PRO A 106 21.62 -2.49 -2.82
N ARG A 107 21.22 -1.77 -1.76
CA ARG A 107 19.85 -1.27 -1.62
C ARG A 107 19.52 -0.23 -2.69
N PHE A 108 20.44 0.69 -2.96
CA PHE A 108 20.25 1.71 -3.98
C PHE A 108 19.98 1.11 -5.35
N THR A 109 20.80 0.15 -5.77
CA THR A 109 20.67 -0.49 -7.10
C THR A 109 19.39 -1.26 -7.26
N ALA A 110 18.94 -2.00 -6.24
CA ALA A 110 17.68 -2.71 -6.24
C ALA A 110 16.48 -1.75 -6.37
N VAL A 111 16.46 -0.71 -5.53
CA VAL A 111 15.37 0.26 -5.51
C VAL A 111 15.33 1.09 -6.79
N PHE A 112 16.50 1.44 -7.36
CA PHE A 112 16.57 2.20 -8.60
C PHE A 112 16.10 1.37 -9.80
N ALA A 113 16.56 0.11 -9.92
CA ALA A 113 16.11 -0.81 -10.97
C ALA A 113 14.61 -1.14 -10.82
N GLY A 114 14.14 -1.40 -9.61
CA GLY A 114 12.72 -1.61 -9.32
C GLY A 114 11.84 -0.40 -9.67
N PHE A 115 12.33 0.81 -9.39
CA PHE A 115 11.63 2.04 -9.77
C PHE A 115 11.53 2.19 -11.30
N ALA A 116 12.59 1.86 -12.04
CA ALA A 116 12.57 1.89 -13.50
C ALA A 116 11.57 0.88 -14.08
N ALA A 117 11.55 -0.34 -13.53
CA ALA A 117 10.59 -1.38 -13.89
C ALA A 117 9.14 -0.96 -13.59
N ALA A 118 8.89 -0.43 -12.37
CA ALA A 118 7.57 0.05 -12.00
C ALA A 118 7.08 1.22 -12.89
N MET A 119 7.99 2.11 -13.28
CA MET A 119 7.65 3.20 -14.19
C MET A 119 7.39 2.71 -15.61
N TYR A 120 8.13 1.70 -16.09
CA TYR A 120 7.83 1.05 -17.36
C TYR A 120 6.48 0.35 -17.32
N GLY A 121 6.18 -0.43 -16.27
CA GLY A 121 4.88 -1.06 -16.06
C GLY A 121 3.73 -0.04 -16.04
N LEU A 122 3.93 1.13 -15.42
CA LEU A 122 2.93 2.19 -15.36
C LEU A 122 2.58 2.72 -16.77
N VAL A 123 3.58 3.02 -17.59
CA VAL A 123 3.34 3.65 -18.90
C VAL A 123 2.76 2.71 -19.95
N ILE A 124 2.99 1.40 -19.82
CA ILE A 124 2.37 0.42 -20.73
C ILE A 124 1.01 -0.11 -20.23
N SER A 125 0.59 0.24 -19.00
CA SER A 125 -0.68 -0.23 -18.45
C SER A 125 -1.88 0.42 -19.12
N ASN A 126 -2.84 -0.42 -19.54
CA ASN A 126 -4.14 0.01 -20.08
C ASN A 126 -5.33 -0.34 -19.16
N HIS A 127 -5.06 -0.68 -17.91
CA HIS A 127 -6.06 -0.99 -16.90
C HIS A 127 -5.87 -0.08 -15.68
N LEU A 128 -6.92 0.63 -15.24
CA LEU A 128 -6.86 1.63 -14.16
C LEU A 128 -6.25 1.08 -12.86
N MET A 129 -6.57 -0.17 -12.48
CA MET A 129 -6.00 -0.80 -11.29
C MET A 129 -4.52 -1.13 -11.46
N MET A 130 -4.07 -1.51 -12.66
CA MET A 130 -2.65 -1.73 -12.93
C MET A 130 -1.88 -0.42 -12.96
N VAL A 131 -2.45 0.65 -13.53
CA VAL A 131 -1.90 2.00 -13.39
C VAL A 131 -1.72 2.37 -11.93
N TYR A 132 -2.73 2.14 -11.09
CA TYR A 132 -2.66 2.42 -9.65
C TYR A 132 -1.59 1.57 -8.95
N LEU A 133 -1.53 0.27 -9.22
CA LEU A 133 -0.52 -0.64 -8.63
C LEU A 133 0.91 -0.14 -8.92
N PHE A 134 1.22 0.09 -10.20
CA PHE A 134 2.55 0.59 -10.57
C PHE A 134 2.80 2.02 -10.10
N TRP A 135 1.74 2.83 -9.99
CA TRP A 135 1.82 4.16 -9.41
C TRP A 135 2.27 4.10 -7.94
N GLU A 136 1.67 3.25 -7.13
CA GLU A 136 2.08 3.06 -5.73
C GLU A 136 3.47 2.45 -5.61
N MET A 137 3.80 1.48 -6.46
CA MET A 137 5.17 0.96 -6.52
C MET A 137 6.19 2.09 -6.76
N THR A 138 5.92 2.99 -7.71
CA THR A 138 6.80 4.15 -7.95
C THR A 138 6.81 5.12 -6.76
N THR A 139 5.72 5.26 -6.01
CA THR A 139 5.63 6.10 -4.81
C THR A 139 6.54 5.57 -3.71
N VAL A 140 6.43 4.27 -3.38
CA VAL A 140 7.25 3.62 -2.35
C VAL A 140 8.73 3.61 -2.74
N LEU A 141 9.04 3.23 -3.97
CA LEU A 141 10.43 3.14 -4.43
C LEU A 141 11.09 4.53 -4.51
N SER A 142 10.36 5.58 -4.90
CA SER A 142 10.89 6.94 -4.87
C SER A 142 11.13 7.45 -3.45
N PHE A 143 10.26 7.13 -2.49
CA PHE A 143 10.48 7.41 -1.07
C PHE A 143 11.81 6.80 -0.59
N LEU A 144 12.08 5.54 -0.93
CA LEU A 144 13.33 4.86 -0.58
C LEU A 144 14.56 5.50 -1.26
N LEU A 145 14.41 5.99 -2.51
CA LEU A 145 15.48 6.68 -3.23
C LEU A 145 15.76 8.08 -2.65
N ILE A 146 14.73 8.85 -2.33
CA ILE A 146 14.87 10.18 -1.71
C ILE A 146 15.50 10.03 -0.31
N GLY A 147 15.07 9.02 0.44
CA GLY A 147 15.58 8.68 1.76
C GLY A 147 16.87 7.85 1.76
N HIS A 148 17.64 7.77 0.65
CA HIS A 148 18.84 6.96 0.56
C HIS A 148 19.84 7.26 1.68
N HIS A 149 20.08 8.54 1.99
CA HIS A 149 20.87 8.99 3.12
C HIS A 149 20.02 9.10 4.39
N TYR A 150 19.52 7.96 4.87
CA TYR A 150 18.60 7.88 6.02
C TYR A 150 19.21 8.33 7.36
N ASP A 151 20.51 8.40 7.46
CA ASP A 151 21.29 9.01 8.55
C ASP A 151 20.97 10.50 8.72
N ARG A 152 20.70 11.22 7.63
CA ARG A 152 20.43 12.66 7.62
C ARG A 152 18.98 12.99 7.93
N ARG A 153 18.73 13.82 8.95
CA ARG A 153 17.38 14.28 9.33
C ARG A 153 16.64 14.95 8.15
N THR A 154 17.36 15.75 7.37
CA THR A 154 16.81 16.46 6.20
C THR A 154 16.33 15.50 5.11
N ALA A 155 17.08 14.43 4.82
CA ALA A 155 16.69 13.43 3.83
C ALA A 155 15.47 12.63 4.29
N ARG A 156 15.40 12.23 5.58
CA ARG A 156 14.20 11.55 6.14
C ARG A 156 12.97 12.43 6.10
N ALA A 157 13.10 13.72 6.45
CA ALA A 157 11.99 14.66 6.42
C ALA A 157 11.48 14.89 5.00
N ALA A 158 12.39 15.04 4.03
CA ALA A 158 12.05 15.21 2.62
C ALA A 158 11.36 13.96 2.04
N ALA A 159 11.86 12.77 2.35
CA ALA A 159 11.25 11.51 1.92
C ALA A 159 9.84 11.35 2.50
N ARG A 160 9.64 11.57 3.81
CA ARG A 160 8.31 11.53 4.43
C ARG A 160 7.35 12.55 3.82
N GLN A 161 7.80 13.78 3.58
CA GLN A 161 6.97 14.79 2.94
C GLN A 161 6.55 14.36 1.54
N ALA A 162 7.47 13.81 0.74
CA ALA A 162 7.17 13.33 -0.60
C ALA A 162 6.13 12.20 -0.58
N ILE A 163 6.32 11.16 0.26
CA ILE A 163 5.39 10.04 0.32
C ILE A 163 4.02 10.47 0.84
N HIS A 164 3.92 11.29 1.87
CA HIS A 164 2.63 11.75 2.40
C HIS A 164 1.81 12.47 1.32
N ILE A 165 2.44 13.37 0.55
CA ILE A 165 1.73 14.15 -0.48
C ILE A 165 1.34 13.25 -1.66
N THR A 166 2.27 12.43 -2.13
CA THR A 166 2.01 11.59 -3.30
C THR A 166 1.05 10.43 -2.99
N SER A 167 1.11 9.82 -1.79
CA SER A 167 0.16 8.77 -1.39
C SER A 167 -1.23 9.33 -1.09
N ALA A 168 -1.34 10.50 -0.44
CA ALA A 168 -2.64 11.12 -0.25
C ALA A 168 -3.31 11.45 -1.59
N GLY A 169 -2.53 11.95 -2.57
CA GLY A 169 -3.03 12.21 -3.92
C GLY A 169 -3.41 10.91 -4.66
N SER A 170 -2.61 9.85 -4.54
CA SER A 170 -2.91 8.59 -5.21
C SER A 170 -4.12 7.86 -4.64
N LEU A 171 -4.37 7.97 -3.33
CA LEU A 171 -5.62 7.46 -2.73
C LEU A 171 -6.84 8.22 -3.26
N ALA A 172 -6.74 9.55 -3.44
CA ALA A 172 -7.79 10.32 -4.09
C ALA A 172 -8.01 9.84 -5.54
N MET A 173 -6.93 9.62 -6.30
CA MET A 173 -6.99 9.09 -7.68
C MET A 173 -7.64 7.70 -7.72
N PHE A 174 -7.31 6.83 -6.77
CA PHE A 174 -7.91 5.51 -6.66
C PHE A 174 -9.43 5.58 -6.46
N ALA A 175 -9.89 6.44 -5.54
CA ALA A 175 -11.31 6.70 -5.37
C ALA A 175 -11.93 7.25 -6.66
N GLY A 176 -11.22 8.13 -7.38
CA GLY A 176 -11.65 8.62 -8.68
C GLY A 176 -11.80 7.53 -9.73
N PHE A 177 -10.87 6.58 -9.79
CA PHE A 177 -10.96 5.41 -10.69
C PHE A 177 -12.18 4.54 -10.39
N ILE A 178 -12.47 4.29 -9.11
CA ILE A 178 -13.65 3.53 -8.69
C ILE A 178 -14.94 4.26 -9.09
N LEU A 179 -15.01 5.58 -8.82
CA LEU A 179 -16.21 6.37 -9.18
C LEU A 179 -16.50 6.39 -10.67
N LEU A 180 -15.47 6.31 -11.52
CA LEU A 180 -15.66 6.26 -12.98
C LEU A 180 -15.97 4.85 -13.49
N ALA A 181 -15.35 3.81 -12.92
CA ALA A 181 -15.44 2.47 -13.47
C ALA A 181 -16.63 1.65 -12.95
N VAL A 182 -16.91 1.67 -11.63
CA VAL A 182 -17.88 0.76 -11.00
C VAL A 182 -19.34 1.06 -11.35
N PRO A 183 -19.84 2.31 -11.30
CA PRO A 183 -21.27 2.58 -11.47
C PRO A 183 -21.84 2.21 -12.85
N HIS A 184 -20.99 2.05 -13.85
CA HIS A 184 -21.38 1.85 -15.24
C HIS A 184 -20.86 0.53 -15.84
N SER A 185 -20.29 -0.36 -15.02
CA SER A 185 -19.59 -1.59 -15.47
C SER A 185 -20.52 -2.76 -15.87
N THR A 186 -21.83 -2.56 -15.88
CA THR A 186 -22.82 -3.63 -16.18
C THR A 186 -22.77 -4.14 -17.62
N THR A 187 -22.31 -3.32 -18.58
CA THR A 187 -22.26 -3.66 -20.01
C THR A 187 -20.85 -3.79 -20.56
N GLN A 188 -19.89 -3.04 -20.00
CA GLN A 188 -18.48 -3.03 -20.44
C GLN A 188 -17.54 -2.83 -19.24
N ASN A 189 -16.33 -3.40 -19.34
CA ASN A 189 -15.31 -3.22 -18.30
C ASN A 189 -14.60 -1.86 -18.46
N TYR A 190 -15.09 -0.84 -17.75
CA TYR A 190 -14.49 0.51 -17.73
C TYR A 190 -13.23 0.64 -16.87
N PHE A 191 -12.76 -0.43 -16.25
CA PHE A 191 -11.40 -0.46 -15.72
C PHE A 191 -10.35 -0.50 -16.82
N ILE A 192 -10.69 -0.94 -18.04
CA ILE A 192 -9.83 -0.83 -19.22
C ILE A 192 -9.94 0.59 -19.77
N ILE A 193 -8.79 1.29 -19.84
CA ILE A 193 -8.75 2.72 -20.21
C ILE A 193 -9.27 2.94 -21.61
N SER A 194 -8.89 2.11 -22.58
CA SER A 194 -9.37 2.23 -23.95
C SER A 194 -10.90 2.15 -24.06
N ASN A 195 -11.52 1.22 -23.34
CA ASN A 195 -12.98 1.06 -23.33
C ASN A 195 -13.68 2.29 -22.70
N LEU A 196 -13.12 2.80 -21.59
CA LEU A 196 -13.64 4.00 -20.93
C LEU A 196 -13.57 5.22 -21.87
N LEU A 197 -12.44 5.42 -22.52
CA LEU A 197 -12.26 6.56 -23.44
C LEU A 197 -13.14 6.44 -24.70
N GLU A 198 -13.27 5.24 -25.24
CA GLU A 198 -14.17 4.96 -26.38
C GLU A 198 -15.64 5.25 -26.00
N ALA A 199 -16.08 4.81 -24.84
CA ALA A 199 -17.42 5.09 -24.34
C ALA A 199 -17.67 6.60 -24.11
N MET A 200 -16.67 7.34 -23.63
CA MET A 200 -16.75 8.79 -23.48
C MET A 200 -16.84 9.51 -24.82
N THR A 201 -16.05 9.08 -25.81
CA THR A 201 -16.00 9.71 -27.14
C THR A 201 -17.18 9.35 -28.02
N SER A 202 -17.74 8.14 -27.86
CA SER A 202 -18.98 7.71 -28.56
C SER A 202 -20.25 8.28 -27.92
N GLY A 203 -20.17 8.96 -26.78
CA GLY A 203 -21.32 9.54 -26.08
C GLY A 203 -22.17 8.54 -25.29
N THR A 204 -21.72 7.29 -25.17
CA THR A 204 -22.43 6.26 -24.37
C THR A 204 -22.16 6.39 -22.87
N TYR A 205 -21.10 7.10 -22.48
CA TYR A 205 -20.74 7.34 -21.08
C TYR A 205 -21.31 8.69 -20.59
N PRO A 206 -21.93 8.75 -19.38
CA PRO A 206 -22.54 9.98 -18.85
C PRO A 206 -21.46 10.95 -18.32
N LEU A 207 -21.17 12.01 -19.09
CA LEU A 207 -20.09 12.95 -18.80
C LEU A 207 -20.42 14.00 -17.73
N ASN A 208 -21.70 14.33 -17.52
CA ASN A 208 -22.13 15.44 -16.66
C ASN A 208 -22.80 14.98 -15.35
N THR A 209 -22.45 13.81 -14.84
CA THR A 209 -22.96 13.34 -13.55
C THR A 209 -22.06 13.80 -12.40
N PRO A 210 -22.60 14.00 -11.18
CA PRO A 210 -21.79 14.33 -10.01
C PRO A 210 -20.66 13.31 -9.75
N GLN A 211 -20.91 12.01 -10.02
CA GLN A 211 -19.91 10.95 -9.88
C GLN A 211 -18.76 11.15 -10.87
N THR A 212 -19.07 11.41 -12.14
CA THR A 212 -18.05 11.64 -13.19
C THR A 212 -17.21 12.88 -12.89
N LEU A 213 -17.85 13.99 -12.52
CA LEU A 213 -17.16 15.24 -12.18
C LEU A 213 -16.28 15.06 -10.95
N CYS A 214 -16.78 14.42 -9.89
CA CYS A 214 -16.02 14.13 -8.69
C CYS A 214 -14.85 13.16 -8.98
N GLY A 215 -15.10 12.09 -9.74
CA GLY A 215 -14.09 11.12 -10.14
C GLY A 215 -12.95 11.78 -10.93
N ALA A 216 -13.28 12.60 -11.92
CA ALA A 216 -12.30 13.35 -12.70
C ALA A 216 -11.47 14.30 -11.83
N PHE A 217 -12.11 15.05 -10.91
CA PHE A 217 -11.41 15.94 -9.99
C PHE A 217 -10.46 15.20 -9.04
N LEU A 218 -10.86 14.04 -8.53
CA LEU A 218 -10.02 13.19 -7.68
C LEU A 218 -8.81 12.63 -8.44
N ILE A 219 -8.99 12.26 -9.72
CA ILE A 219 -7.89 11.86 -10.60
C ILE A 219 -6.93 13.02 -10.85
N PHE A 220 -7.46 14.24 -11.06
CA PHE A 220 -6.64 15.44 -11.16
C PHE A 220 -5.78 15.64 -9.91
N ILE A 221 -6.33 15.50 -8.69
CA ILE A 221 -5.57 15.63 -7.44
C ILE A 221 -4.40 14.64 -7.41
N GLY A 222 -4.62 13.39 -7.80
CA GLY A 222 -3.58 12.36 -7.85
C GLY A 222 -2.47 12.68 -8.83
N ALA A 223 -2.82 12.98 -10.07
CA ALA A 223 -1.86 13.33 -11.11
C ALA A 223 -1.08 14.62 -10.77
N ALA A 224 -1.78 15.64 -10.27
CA ALA A 224 -1.21 16.92 -9.85
C ALA A 224 -0.21 16.76 -8.68
N SER A 225 -0.53 15.88 -7.70
CA SER A 225 0.34 15.62 -6.55
C SER A 225 1.69 15.04 -6.98
N LYS A 226 1.69 14.06 -7.88
CA LYS A 226 2.89 13.39 -8.38
C LYS A 226 3.70 14.26 -9.35
N SER A 227 3.02 15.07 -10.18
CA SER A 227 3.65 16.02 -11.08
C SER A 227 4.05 17.36 -10.42
N ALA A 228 3.92 17.45 -9.10
CA ALA A 228 4.28 18.61 -8.31
C ALA A 228 3.61 19.91 -8.81
N LEU A 229 2.31 19.84 -9.15
CA LEU A 229 1.50 21.02 -9.47
C LEU A 229 1.11 21.77 -8.18
N PHE A 230 0.84 23.05 -8.32
CA PHE A 230 0.33 23.87 -7.21
C PHE A 230 -1.03 23.32 -6.71
N PRO A 231 -1.27 23.26 -5.41
CA PRO A 231 -0.44 23.74 -4.29
C PRO A 231 0.65 22.77 -3.82
N ASN A 232 0.67 21.53 -4.31
CA ASN A 232 1.50 20.43 -3.82
C ASN A 232 2.96 20.44 -4.32
N HIS A 233 3.40 21.49 -5.03
CA HIS A 233 4.71 21.57 -5.70
C HIS A 233 5.93 21.52 -4.76
N PHE A 234 5.76 21.81 -3.48
CA PHE A 234 6.87 22.05 -2.54
C PHE A 234 7.64 20.79 -2.11
N TRP A 235 7.09 19.58 -2.31
CA TRP A 235 7.82 18.35 -2.01
C TRP A 235 9.00 18.12 -2.97
N LEU A 236 8.88 18.55 -4.24
CA LEU A 236 9.88 18.31 -5.26
C LEU A 236 11.22 19.01 -4.98
N PRO A 237 11.28 20.31 -4.61
CA PRO A 237 12.52 20.90 -4.14
C PRO A 237 13.07 20.24 -2.87
N GLY A 238 12.22 19.78 -1.95
CA GLY A 238 12.63 18.99 -0.79
C GLY A 238 13.33 17.68 -1.18
N ALA A 239 12.83 16.99 -2.21
CA ALA A 239 13.38 15.75 -2.72
C ALA A 239 14.81 15.89 -3.30
N MET A 240 15.33 17.11 -3.46
CA MET A 240 16.72 17.34 -3.86
C MET A 240 17.75 16.90 -2.81
N ALA A 241 17.33 16.46 -1.62
CA ALA A 241 18.17 15.75 -0.66
C ALA A 241 18.68 14.38 -1.17
N ALA A 242 18.03 13.81 -2.19
CA ALA A 242 18.44 12.58 -2.86
C ALA A 242 19.82 12.71 -3.56
N PRO A 243 20.56 11.59 -3.80
CA PRO A 243 21.72 11.60 -4.66
C PRO A 243 21.40 12.13 -6.07
N THR A 244 22.35 12.79 -6.71
CA THR A 244 22.11 13.46 -8.00
C THR A 244 21.64 12.53 -9.13
N PRO A 245 22.14 11.26 -9.26
CA PRO A 245 21.58 10.32 -10.23
C PRO A 245 20.07 10.07 -10.06
N VAL A 246 19.59 10.03 -8.80
CA VAL A 246 18.15 9.91 -8.51
C VAL A 246 17.40 11.13 -9.04
N SER A 247 17.91 12.34 -8.76
CA SER A 247 17.28 13.57 -9.24
C SER A 247 17.29 13.65 -10.78
N ALA A 248 18.37 13.19 -11.43
CA ALA A 248 18.48 13.14 -12.87
C ALA A 248 17.48 12.19 -13.53
N TYR A 249 17.04 11.15 -12.84
CA TYR A 249 16.06 10.20 -13.37
C TYR A 249 14.63 10.56 -12.96
N LEU A 250 14.36 10.69 -11.64
CA LEU A 250 13.02 10.90 -11.10
C LEU A 250 12.38 12.21 -11.62
N HIS A 251 13.17 13.28 -11.67
CA HIS A 251 12.64 14.63 -11.93
C HIS A 251 12.75 15.07 -13.39
N SER A 252 13.45 14.30 -14.24
CA SER A 252 13.54 14.62 -15.66
C SER A 252 12.83 13.61 -16.57
N ALA A 253 12.86 12.32 -16.25
CA ALA A 253 12.40 11.27 -17.16
C ALA A 253 11.21 10.45 -16.63
N ALA A 254 11.07 10.31 -15.31
CA ALA A 254 10.19 9.28 -14.77
C ALA A 254 9.11 9.83 -13.82
N MET A 255 9.33 9.85 -12.52
CA MET A 255 8.31 10.05 -11.49
C MET A 255 7.36 11.22 -11.73
N VAL A 256 7.92 12.42 -11.94
CA VAL A 256 7.11 13.65 -12.09
C VAL A 256 6.34 13.71 -13.42
N LYS A 257 6.69 12.84 -14.35
CA LYS A 257 5.98 12.71 -15.63
C LYS A 257 4.84 11.70 -15.58
N ALA A 258 4.73 10.90 -14.54
CA ALA A 258 3.62 9.96 -14.39
C ALA A 258 2.26 10.67 -14.43
N GLY A 259 2.11 11.81 -13.73
CA GLY A 259 0.87 12.59 -13.79
C GLY A 259 0.66 13.30 -15.13
N VAL A 260 1.72 13.83 -15.74
CA VAL A 260 1.65 14.40 -17.10
C VAL A 260 1.26 13.32 -18.12
N PHE A 261 1.83 12.12 -18.01
CA PHE A 261 1.47 10.96 -18.82
C PHE A 261 -0.01 10.60 -18.65
N LEU A 262 -0.47 10.53 -17.39
CA LEU A 262 -1.88 10.23 -17.11
C LEU A 262 -2.81 11.29 -17.70
N PHE A 263 -2.47 12.59 -17.58
CA PHE A 263 -3.22 13.63 -18.24
C PHE A 263 -3.28 13.39 -19.75
N GLY A 264 -2.15 13.12 -20.41
CA GLY A 264 -2.09 12.86 -21.84
C GLY A 264 -2.86 11.62 -22.28
N LYS A 265 -2.80 10.53 -21.51
CA LYS A 265 -3.52 9.28 -21.76
C LYS A 265 -5.04 9.48 -21.70
N LEU A 266 -5.51 10.35 -20.79
CA LEU A 266 -6.93 10.58 -20.58
C LEU A 266 -7.53 11.72 -21.45
N VAL A 267 -6.71 12.50 -22.12
CA VAL A 267 -7.14 13.65 -22.93
C VAL A 267 -8.32 13.33 -23.86
N PRO A 268 -8.35 12.22 -24.63
CA PRO A 268 -9.40 12.01 -25.62
C PRO A 268 -10.82 12.04 -25.06
N GLY A 269 -11.06 11.42 -23.91
CA GLY A 269 -12.37 11.41 -23.27
C GLY A 269 -12.57 12.52 -22.25
N PHE A 270 -11.53 12.87 -21.47
CA PHE A 270 -11.65 13.81 -20.35
C PHE A 270 -11.82 15.27 -20.78
N THR A 271 -11.36 15.65 -21.98
CA THR A 271 -11.62 16.99 -22.51
C THR A 271 -13.10 17.26 -22.75
N LEU A 272 -13.91 16.22 -22.88
CA LEU A 272 -15.36 16.30 -22.98
C LEU A 272 -16.04 16.50 -21.62
N ILE A 273 -15.35 16.24 -20.50
CA ILE A 273 -15.88 16.47 -19.15
C ILE A 273 -15.87 17.98 -18.85
N PRO A 274 -17.01 18.57 -18.46
CA PRO A 274 -17.10 20.00 -18.16
C PRO A 274 -16.08 20.45 -17.10
N GLY A 275 -15.29 21.49 -17.41
CA GLY A 275 -14.33 22.08 -16.47
C GLY A 275 -13.00 21.33 -16.31
N TRP A 276 -12.81 20.14 -16.88
CA TRP A 276 -11.55 19.38 -16.78
C TRP A 276 -10.36 20.16 -17.33
N SER A 277 -10.40 20.53 -18.61
CA SER A 277 -9.31 21.26 -19.26
C SER A 277 -9.03 22.60 -18.58
N ALA A 278 -10.07 23.34 -18.21
CA ALA A 278 -9.94 24.59 -17.49
C ALA A 278 -9.20 24.42 -16.13
N THR A 279 -9.54 23.37 -15.38
CA THR A 279 -8.90 23.06 -14.10
C THR A 279 -7.41 22.75 -14.28
N VAL A 280 -7.07 21.82 -15.17
CA VAL A 280 -5.67 21.42 -15.36
C VAL A 280 -4.84 22.59 -15.91
N VAL A 281 -5.37 23.34 -16.87
CA VAL A 281 -4.70 24.53 -17.43
C VAL A 281 -4.48 25.61 -16.35
N PHE A 282 -5.49 25.93 -15.55
CA PHE A 282 -5.38 26.92 -14.48
C PHE A 282 -4.28 26.58 -13.48
N PHE A 283 -4.32 25.38 -12.92
CA PHE A 283 -3.31 24.92 -11.94
C PHE A 283 -1.93 24.74 -12.59
N GLY A 284 -1.87 24.33 -13.86
CA GLY A 284 -0.64 24.21 -14.61
C GLY A 284 0.05 25.56 -14.83
N LEU A 285 -0.69 26.59 -15.27
CA LEU A 285 -0.16 27.95 -15.47
C LEU A 285 0.29 28.60 -14.16
N ILE A 286 -0.48 28.49 -13.09
CA ILE A 286 -0.04 28.96 -11.76
C ILE A 286 1.25 28.26 -11.34
N THR A 287 1.34 26.94 -11.57
CA THR A 287 2.55 26.17 -11.25
C THR A 287 3.76 26.67 -12.04
N MET A 288 3.58 26.94 -13.34
CA MET A 288 4.62 27.48 -14.19
C MET A 288 5.15 28.81 -13.66
N LEU A 289 4.25 29.74 -13.33
CA LEU A 289 4.63 31.08 -12.85
C LEU A 289 5.29 31.05 -11.48
N VAL A 290 4.71 30.31 -10.52
CA VAL A 290 5.24 30.14 -9.16
C VAL A 290 6.61 29.43 -9.20
N GLY A 291 6.75 28.38 -9.99
CA GLY A 291 7.99 27.65 -10.17
C GLY A 291 9.10 28.53 -10.75
N GLY A 292 8.79 29.26 -11.84
CA GLY A 292 9.72 30.19 -12.48
C GLY A 292 10.14 31.32 -11.54
N TYR A 293 9.21 31.97 -10.88
CA TYR A 293 9.49 33.03 -9.89
C TYR A 293 10.38 32.54 -8.74
N ARG A 294 10.14 31.33 -8.21
CA ARG A 294 10.95 30.76 -7.13
C ARG A 294 12.33 30.30 -7.59
N ALA A 295 12.48 29.81 -8.83
CA ALA A 295 13.78 29.45 -9.39
C ALA A 295 14.76 30.63 -9.39
N LEU A 296 14.27 31.86 -9.61
CA LEU A 296 15.07 33.08 -9.61
C LEU A 296 15.66 33.43 -8.21
N LYS A 297 15.10 32.92 -7.13
CA LYS A 297 15.57 33.18 -5.75
C LYS A 297 16.65 32.21 -5.28
N GLN A 298 16.83 31.07 -5.95
CA GLN A 298 17.69 30.01 -5.46
C GLN A 298 19.17 30.30 -5.70
N THR A 299 20.02 29.91 -4.75
CA THR A 299 21.48 29.98 -4.84
C THR A 299 22.12 28.60 -5.04
N ASP A 300 21.43 27.50 -4.69
CA ASP A 300 21.85 26.12 -4.96
C ASP A 300 21.47 25.72 -6.38
N LEU A 301 22.44 25.26 -7.18
CA LEU A 301 22.25 24.80 -8.57
C LEU A 301 21.15 23.76 -8.70
N LYS A 302 21.07 22.82 -7.76
CA LYS A 302 20.10 21.75 -7.78
C LYS A 302 18.68 22.26 -7.52
N LEU A 303 18.54 23.27 -6.63
CA LEU A 303 17.27 23.92 -6.35
C LEU A 303 16.78 24.81 -7.51
N VAL A 304 17.70 25.50 -8.22
CA VAL A 304 17.36 26.24 -9.44
C VAL A 304 16.72 25.29 -10.46
N LEU A 305 17.32 24.12 -10.68
CA LEU A 305 16.76 23.12 -11.60
C LEU A 305 15.47 22.52 -11.09
N ALA A 306 15.31 22.30 -9.77
CA ALA A 306 14.11 21.75 -9.19
C ALA A 306 12.90 22.68 -9.38
N TYR A 307 13.02 23.95 -9.04
CA TYR A 307 11.95 24.92 -9.28
C TYR A 307 11.72 25.18 -10.77
N GLY A 308 12.78 25.16 -11.58
CA GLY A 308 12.66 25.18 -13.04
C GLY A 308 11.95 23.92 -13.59
N THR A 309 12.04 22.77 -12.89
CA THR A 309 11.28 21.57 -13.25
C THR A 309 9.80 21.74 -12.90
N VAL A 310 9.48 22.28 -11.71
CA VAL A 310 8.10 22.63 -11.32
C VAL A 310 7.48 23.55 -12.37
N SER A 311 8.22 24.59 -12.80
CA SER A 311 7.76 25.52 -13.85
C SER A 311 7.45 24.82 -15.17
N GLN A 312 8.36 23.99 -15.66
CA GLN A 312 8.18 23.29 -16.93
C GLN A 312 7.07 22.22 -16.88
N LEU A 313 6.95 21.49 -15.76
CA LEU A 313 5.86 20.53 -15.56
C LEU A 313 4.49 21.23 -15.54
N GLY A 314 4.40 22.40 -14.93
CA GLY A 314 3.20 23.22 -14.99
C GLY A 314 2.80 23.57 -16.43
N LEU A 315 3.78 24.03 -17.22
CA LEU A 315 3.56 24.35 -18.65
C LEU A 315 3.11 23.12 -19.45
N ILE A 316 3.85 22.00 -19.31
CA ILE A 316 3.56 20.77 -20.07
C ILE A 316 2.18 20.20 -19.66
N SER A 317 1.84 20.23 -18.36
CA SER A 317 0.53 19.77 -17.89
C SER A 317 -0.61 20.63 -18.43
N ALA A 318 -0.45 21.95 -18.43
CA ALA A 318 -1.42 22.87 -19.02
C ALA A 318 -1.60 22.62 -20.54
N ALA A 319 -0.49 22.43 -21.26
CA ALA A 319 -0.52 22.24 -22.69
C ALA A 319 -1.08 20.85 -23.09
N ILE A 320 -0.73 19.77 -22.36
CA ILE A 320 -1.20 18.41 -22.72
C ILE A 320 -2.70 18.24 -22.49
N ALA A 321 -3.26 18.87 -21.46
CA ALA A 321 -4.69 18.81 -21.13
C ALA A 321 -5.53 19.91 -21.78
N PHE A 322 -4.95 20.70 -22.68
CA PHE A 322 -5.62 21.82 -23.32
C PHE A 322 -6.76 21.39 -24.25
N GLY A 323 -6.67 20.18 -24.83
CA GLY A 323 -7.75 19.62 -25.65
C GLY A 323 -7.81 20.15 -27.10
N SER A 324 -6.66 20.53 -27.65
CA SER A 324 -6.53 20.85 -29.10
C SER A 324 -5.28 20.24 -29.71
N ALA A 325 -5.33 19.86 -30.96
CA ALA A 325 -4.25 19.16 -31.65
C ALA A 325 -2.93 19.95 -31.70
N PRO A 326 -2.92 21.27 -32.05
CA PRO A 326 -1.69 22.03 -32.12
C PRO A 326 -1.01 22.18 -30.73
N VAL A 327 -1.79 22.42 -29.68
CA VAL A 327 -1.26 22.57 -28.32
C VAL A 327 -0.78 21.23 -27.75
N TYR A 328 -1.49 20.14 -28.06
CA TYR A 328 -1.08 18.79 -27.64
C TYR A 328 0.25 18.36 -28.31
N ALA A 329 0.39 18.60 -29.60
CA ALA A 329 1.63 18.31 -30.34
C ALA A 329 2.83 19.10 -29.73
N ALA A 330 2.63 20.38 -29.45
CA ALA A 330 3.63 21.19 -28.79
C ALA A 330 3.97 20.67 -27.39
N ALA A 331 2.99 20.18 -26.62
CA ALA A 331 3.21 19.57 -25.31
C ALA A 331 4.05 18.29 -25.39
N ILE A 332 3.81 17.43 -26.38
CA ILE A 332 4.61 16.21 -26.63
C ILE A 332 6.06 16.56 -26.98
N ALA A 333 6.27 17.56 -27.85
CA ALA A 333 7.61 18.04 -28.17
C ALA A 333 8.34 18.60 -26.94
N LEU A 334 7.64 19.38 -26.09
CA LEU A 334 8.18 19.88 -24.82
C LEU A 334 8.44 18.75 -23.82
N LEU A 335 7.60 17.74 -23.75
CA LEU A 335 7.77 16.60 -22.84
C LEU A 335 9.08 15.86 -23.13
N LEU A 336 9.36 15.62 -24.41
CA LEU A 336 10.62 15.00 -24.84
C LEU A 336 11.82 15.93 -24.62
N ALA A 337 11.73 17.19 -25.06
CA ALA A 337 12.79 18.18 -24.88
C ALA A 337 13.14 18.34 -23.40
N HIS A 338 12.15 18.45 -22.52
CA HIS A 338 12.32 18.52 -21.06
C HIS A 338 13.05 17.30 -20.51
N SER A 339 12.75 16.10 -21.02
CA SER A 339 13.43 14.87 -20.59
C SER A 339 14.94 14.93 -20.87
N VAL A 340 15.28 15.36 -22.08
CA VAL A 340 16.66 15.40 -22.56
C VAL A 340 17.46 16.48 -21.84
N PHE A 341 17.01 17.76 -21.88
CA PHE A 341 17.81 18.84 -21.30
C PHE A 341 17.86 18.77 -19.76
N LYS A 342 16.80 18.35 -19.07
CA LYS A 342 16.82 18.26 -17.61
C LYS A 342 17.71 17.14 -17.11
N SER A 343 17.71 15.96 -17.75
CA SER A 343 18.62 14.88 -17.40
C SER A 343 20.08 15.32 -17.55
N THR A 344 20.39 15.99 -18.67
CA THR A 344 21.73 16.54 -18.93
C THR A 344 22.14 17.55 -17.85
N LEU A 345 21.26 18.51 -17.53
CA LEU A 345 21.54 19.54 -16.53
C LEU A 345 21.68 18.98 -15.11
N PHE A 346 20.83 18.03 -14.68
CA PHE A 346 21.00 17.39 -13.37
C PHE A 346 22.30 16.57 -13.29
N MET A 347 22.63 15.81 -14.32
CA MET A 347 23.92 15.10 -14.36
C MET A 347 25.10 16.08 -14.35
N THR A 348 24.99 17.22 -15.05
CA THR A 348 25.97 18.33 -14.98
C THR A 348 26.14 18.82 -13.55
N VAL A 349 25.05 19.10 -12.82
CA VAL A 349 25.13 19.52 -11.41
C VAL A 349 25.86 18.50 -10.56
N GLY A 350 25.61 17.20 -10.76
CA GLY A 350 26.31 16.15 -10.03
C GLY A 350 27.80 16.07 -10.35
N LEU A 351 28.20 16.33 -11.60
CA LEU A 351 29.62 16.46 -11.96
C LEU A 351 30.22 17.71 -11.35
N VAL A 352 29.58 18.87 -11.43
CA VAL A 352 30.03 20.10 -10.80
C VAL A 352 30.29 19.88 -9.30
N GLU A 353 29.30 19.31 -8.60
CA GLU A 353 29.42 18.98 -7.17
C GLU A 353 30.62 18.05 -6.89
N LYS A 354 30.78 17.01 -7.71
CA LYS A 354 31.89 16.05 -7.53
C LYS A 354 33.27 16.62 -7.84
N LEU A 355 33.35 17.52 -8.82
CA LEU A 355 34.61 18.13 -9.25
C LEU A 355 35.05 19.28 -8.32
N THR A 356 34.11 20.04 -7.77
CA THR A 356 34.35 21.27 -7.02
C THR A 356 34.03 21.16 -5.52
N GLY A 357 33.25 20.18 -5.12
CA GLY A 357 32.80 20.02 -3.72
C GLY A 357 31.62 20.93 -3.31
N THR A 358 31.16 21.84 -4.20
CA THR A 358 30.06 22.77 -3.90
C THR A 358 29.03 22.87 -5.03
N ARG A 359 27.81 23.25 -4.65
CA ARG A 359 26.70 23.54 -5.60
C ARG A 359 26.24 25.00 -5.48
N ASP A 360 26.87 25.78 -4.59
CA ASP A 360 26.44 27.15 -4.35
C ASP A 360 26.95 28.06 -5.47
N LEU A 361 25.97 28.71 -6.15
CA LEU A 361 26.26 29.69 -7.21
C LEU A 361 27.16 30.83 -6.75
N GLN A 362 27.19 31.15 -5.46
CA GLN A 362 28.02 32.24 -4.93
C GLN A 362 29.49 31.84 -4.80
N GLN A 363 29.77 30.54 -4.64
CA GLN A 363 31.12 30.00 -4.44
C GLN A 363 31.77 29.51 -5.75
N LEU A 364 30.98 29.24 -6.79
CA LEU A 364 31.47 28.76 -8.08
C LEU A 364 31.99 29.92 -8.92
N SER A 365 33.22 29.79 -9.49
CA SER A 365 33.81 30.78 -10.39
C SER A 365 34.84 30.12 -11.29
N GLY A 366 34.90 30.48 -12.57
CA GLY A 366 35.95 30.12 -13.52
C GLY A 366 35.93 28.66 -14.01
N LEU A 367 34.84 27.91 -13.78
CA LEU A 367 34.77 26.49 -14.13
C LEU A 367 34.81 26.27 -15.66
N ALA A 368 34.29 27.21 -16.48
CA ALA A 368 34.34 27.08 -17.96
C ALA A 368 35.79 27.00 -18.49
N LYS A 369 36.72 27.74 -17.89
CA LYS A 369 38.14 27.69 -18.31
C LYS A 369 38.80 26.35 -17.99
N LYS A 370 38.38 25.68 -16.88
CA LYS A 370 38.97 24.43 -16.40
C LYS A 370 38.30 23.19 -17.00
N GLN A 371 37.01 23.26 -17.34
CA GLN A 371 36.22 22.17 -17.89
C GLN A 371 35.37 22.69 -19.05
N PRO A 372 35.99 23.07 -20.19
CA PRO A 372 35.29 23.66 -21.32
C PRO A 372 34.25 22.70 -21.95
N ALA A 373 34.56 21.42 -22.07
CA ALA A 373 33.61 20.42 -22.59
C ALA A 373 32.34 20.32 -21.76
N LEU A 374 32.47 20.31 -20.41
CA LEU A 374 31.32 20.27 -19.54
C LEU A 374 30.50 21.58 -19.61
N ALA A 375 31.17 22.71 -19.74
CA ALA A 375 30.53 24.02 -19.89
C ALA A 375 29.75 24.12 -21.22
N THR A 376 30.27 23.58 -22.31
CA THR A 376 29.62 23.53 -23.62
C THR A 376 28.35 22.64 -23.58
N VAL A 377 28.45 21.42 -23.05
CA VAL A 377 27.30 20.53 -22.90
C VAL A 377 26.21 21.16 -22.03
N ALA A 378 26.59 21.79 -20.92
CA ALA A 378 25.70 22.54 -20.07
C ALA A 378 25.06 23.75 -20.76
N ALA A 379 25.82 24.47 -21.62
CA ALA A 379 25.30 25.58 -22.40
C ALA A 379 24.23 25.13 -23.40
N VAL A 380 24.51 24.05 -24.15
CA VAL A 380 23.53 23.47 -25.11
C VAL A 380 22.25 23.06 -24.38
N ALA A 381 22.34 22.34 -23.28
CA ALA A 381 21.17 21.91 -22.51
C ALA A 381 20.42 23.10 -21.88
N ALA A 382 21.12 24.13 -21.37
CA ALA A 382 20.50 25.35 -20.85
C ALA A 382 19.85 26.21 -21.95
N ALA A 383 20.46 26.28 -23.14
CA ALA A 383 19.91 26.93 -24.32
C ALA A 383 18.65 26.22 -24.83
N SER A 384 18.63 24.89 -24.84
CA SER A 384 17.41 24.11 -25.14
C SER A 384 16.31 24.38 -24.13
N MET A 385 16.62 24.41 -22.83
CA MET A 385 15.67 24.78 -21.78
C MET A 385 15.14 26.20 -21.95
N ALA A 386 15.98 27.15 -22.35
CA ALA A 386 15.60 28.52 -22.64
C ALA A 386 14.68 28.62 -23.86
N GLY A 387 14.73 27.68 -24.79
CA GLY A 387 13.99 27.71 -26.06
C GLY A 387 14.72 28.51 -27.13
N ILE A 388 16.03 28.34 -27.26
CA ILE A 388 16.88 28.97 -28.28
C ILE A 388 16.91 28.08 -29.52
N PRO A 389 16.64 28.62 -30.75
CA PRO A 389 16.77 27.85 -31.97
C PRO A 389 18.25 27.43 -32.23
N PRO A 390 18.54 26.32 -32.88
CA PRO A 390 17.65 25.32 -33.48
C PRO A 390 17.37 24.10 -32.57
N LEU A 391 17.33 24.29 -31.24
CA LEU A 391 17.28 23.21 -30.25
C LEU A 391 15.85 22.72 -30.02
N LEU A 392 15.69 21.48 -29.56
CA LEU A 392 14.41 20.82 -29.28
C LEU A 392 13.45 21.63 -28.43
N GLY A 393 13.92 22.30 -27.39
CA GLY A 393 13.09 23.11 -26.50
C GLY A 393 12.46 24.33 -27.19
N TYR A 394 13.06 24.79 -28.27
CA TYR A 394 12.52 25.85 -29.11
C TYR A 394 11.26 25.38 -29.84
N LEU A 395 11.30 24.20 -30.50
CA LEU A 395 10.20 23.67 -31.27
C LEU A 395 8.88 23.65 -30.53
N GLY A 396 8.86 23.09 -29.34
CA GLY A 396 7.62 23.02 -28.56
C GLY A 396 7.16 24.37 -28.05
N LYS A 397 8.07 25.31 -27.72
CA LYS A 397 7.69 26.67 -27.30
C LYS A 397 7.18 27.51 -28.49
N GLU A 398 7.83 27.39 -29.63
CA GLU A 398 7.39 28.07 -30.86
C GLU A 398 5.99 27.61 -31.26
N ALA A 399 5.73 26.29 -31.26
CA ALA A 399 4.42 25.75 -31.55
C ALA A 399 3.33 26.22 -30.55
N LEU A 400 3.65 26.34 -29.24
CA LEU A 400 2.72 26.90 -28.27
C LEU A 400 2.45 28.38 -28.49
N LEU A 401 3.48 29.17 -28.82
CA LEU A 401 3.33 30.58 -29.12
C LEU A 401 2.49 30.79 -30.38
N THR A 402 2.73 29.97 -31.39
CA THR A 402 1.96 29.98 -32.65
C THR A 402 0.49 29.68 -32.38
N ALA A 403 0.18 28.63 -31.63
CA ALA A 403 -1.18 28.29 -31.25
C ALA A 403 -1.84 29.41 -30.41
N GLY A 404 -1.11 30.03 -29.49
CA GLY A 404 -1.62 31.14 -28.67
C GLY A 404 -1.83 32.44 -29.44
N LEU A 405 -1.11 32.68 -30.56
CA LEU A 405 -1.23 33.89 -31.39
C LEU A 405 -2.29 33.78 -32.45
N PHE A 406 -2.44 32.59 -33.09
CA PHE A 406 -3.34 32.38 -34.23
C PHE A 406 -4.64 31.66 -33.85
N GLY A 407 -4.83 31.34 -32.60
CA GLY A 407 -5.97 30.62 -32.05
C GLY A 407 -5.61 29.20 -31.65
N THR A 408 -6.13 28.77 -30.52
CA THR A 408 -5.85 27.44 -29.93
C THR A 408 -6.77 26.36 -30.50
N GLU A 409 -7.83 26.75 -31.21
CA GLU A 409 -8.88 25.89 -31.78
C GLU A 409 -9.61 25.03 -30.72
N ALA A 410 -9.45 25.33 -29.42
CA ALA A 410 -10.10 24.63 -28.34
C ALA A 410 -11.51 25.19 -28.07
N THR A 411 -12.49 24.30 -27.92
CA THR A 411 -13.92 24.67 -27.81
C THR A 411 -14.33 25.18 -26.43
N TRP A 412 -13.56 24.92 -25.37
CA TRP A 412 -13.92 25.24 -23.98
C TRP A 412 -13.43 26.62 -23.51
N ILE A 413 -12.49 27.21 -24.24
CA ILE A 413 -11.84 28.46 -23.83
C ILE A 413 -12.44 29.68 -24.55
N THR A 414 -12.58 30.76 -23.82
CA THR A 414 -13.02 32.03 -24.39
C THR A 414 -11.84 32.81 -24.98
N PRO A 415 -12.06 33.78 -25.92
CA PRO A 415 -10.98 34.62 -26.47
C PRO A 415 -10.16 35.35 -25.36
N ARG A 416 -10.82 35.76 -24.26
CA ARG A 416 -10.11 36.33 -23.10
C ARG A 416 -9.25 35.32 -22.39
N GLY A 417 -9.68 34.05 -22.32
CA GLY A 417 -8.92 32.95 -21.78
C GLY A 417 -7.67 32.65 -22.60
N GLU A 418 -7.77 32.67 -23.93
CA GLU A 418 -6.62 32.49 -24.82
C GLU A 418 -5.56 33.57 -24.64
N ILE A 419 -6.00 34.86 -24.55
CA ILE A 419 -5.09 35.97 -24.25
C ILE A 419 -4.41 35.75 -22.89
N THR A 420 -5.16 35.33 -21.88
CA THR A 420 -4.60 35.03 -20.56
C THR A 420 -3.57 33.89 -20.59
N PHE A 421 -3.86 32.84 -21.37
CA PHE A 421 -2.93 31.75 -21.62
C PHE A 421 -1.65 32.22 -22.29
N LEU A 422 -1.76 33.03 -23.35
CA LEU A 422 -0.63 33.61 -24.07
C LEU A 422 0.23 34.51 -23.19
N ILE A 423 -0.39 35.39 -22.38
CA ILE A 423 0.33 36.26 -21.44
C ILE A 423 1.09 35.41 -20.40
N ALA A 424 0.43 34.42 -19.83
CA ALA A 424 1.07 33.53 -18.87
C ALA A 424 2.25 32.77 -19.48
N LEU A 425 2.09 32.28 -20.74
CA LEU A 425 3.14 31.59 -21.50
C LEU A 425 4.35 32.52 -21.73
N ILE A 426 4.14 33.78 -22.11
CA ILE A 426 5.19 34.79 -22.34
C ILE A 426 5.94 35.05 -21.02
N VAL A 427 5.22 35.35 -19.92
CA VAL A 427 5.82 35.62 -18.61
C VAL A 427 6.60 34.42 -18.10
N GLY A 428 6.03 33.20 -18.20
CA GLY A 428 6.69 31.97 -17.80
C GLY A 428 7.95 31.66 -18.63
N SER A 429 7.92 31.99 -19.91
CA SER A 429 9.08 31.85 -20.82
C SER A 429 10.19 32.85 -20.49
N ILE A 430 9.84 34.12 -20.14
CA ILE A 430 10.81 35.10 -19.64
C ILE A 430 11.52 34.57 -18.37
N PHE A 431 10.80 34.05 -17.40
CA PHE A 431 11.41 33.43 -16.22
C PHE A 431 12.29 32.23 -16.59
N THR A 432 11.89 31.42 -17.56
CA THR A 432 12.68 30.28 -18.00
C THR A 432 14.03 30.69 -18.56
N ILE A 433 14.07 31.71 -19.42
CA ILE A 433 15.34 32.24 -19.95
C ILE A 433 16.21 32.76 -18.81
N THR A 434 15.63 33.57 -17.93
CA THR A 434 16.35 34.17 -16.81
C THR A 434 17.00 33.15 -15.89
N TYR A 435 16.29 32.07 -15.49
CA TYR A 435 16.90 31.05 -14.63
C TYR A 435 17.85 30.13 -15.39
N SER A 436 17.68 29.96 -16.71
CA SER A 436 18.63 29.21 -17.56
C SER A 436 19.96 29.92 -17.68
N LEU A 437 19.94 31.23 -17.94
CA LEU A 437 21.13 32.09 -17.93
C LEU A 437 21.78 32.12 -16.53
N ARG A 438 20.97 32.26 -15.46
CA ARG A 438 21.47 32.23 -14.09
C ARG A 438 22.14 30.91 -13.74
N PHE A 439 21.61 29.78 -14.21
CA PHE A 439 22.19 28.46 -14.02
C PHE A 439 23.58 28.37 -14.67
N TRP A 440 23.67 28.65 -15.97
CA TRP A 440 24.94 28.52 -16.71
C TRP A 440 25.97 29.51 -16.25
N TRP A 441 25.62 30.82 -16.25
CA TRP A 441 26.51 31.88 -15.80
C TRP A 441 26.98 31.65 -14.36
N GLY A 442 26.07 31.31 -13.48
CA GLY A 442 26.34 31.11 -12.08
C GLY A 442 27.29 29.92 -11.79
N ALA A 443 27.26 28.87 -12.60
CA ALA A 443 28.09 27.69 -12.43
C ALA A 443 29.47 27.84 -13.12
N PHE A 444 29.51 28.42 -14.32
CA PHE A 444 30.67 28.30 -15.21
C PHE A 444 31.45 29.60 -15.44
N ALA A 445 30.82 30.76 -15.34
CA ALA A 445 31.48 32.04 -15.61
C ALA A 445 32.52 32.40 -14.55
N THR A 446 33.54 33.20 -14.98
CA THR A 446 34.48 33.82 -14.08
C THR A 446 33.84 35.05 -13.42
N LYS A 447 33.82 35.07 -12.09
CA LYS A 447 33.19 36.15 -11.30
C LYS A 447 34.28 37.02 -10.66
N PRO A 448 34.16 38.38 -10.73
CA PRO A 448 35.01 39.24 -9.96
C PRO A 448 34.79 38.98 -8.46
N LYS A 449 35.82 39.00 -7.68
CA LYS A 449 35.81 38.79 -6.21
C LYS A 449 35.57 37.37 -5.70
N VAL A 450 35.46 36.36 -6.60
CA VAL A 450 35.34 34.95 -6.19
C VAL A 450 36.53 34.17 -6.74
N ALA A 451 37.26 33.47 -5.87
CA ALA A 451 38.41 32.68 -6.27
C ALA A 451 38.00 31.57 -7.25
N ALA A 452 38.86 31.28 -8.22
CA ALA A 452 38.63 30.21 -9.15
C ALA A 452 38.66 28.85 -8.43
N VAL A 453 37.61 28.04 -8.62
CA VAL A 453 37.45 26.77 -7.93
C VAL A 453 38.53 25.76 -8.35
N THR A 454 39.08 25.01 -7.40
CA THR A 454 39.92 23.84 -7.70
C THR A 454 39.06 22.71 -8.31
N CYS A 455 39.56 22.04 -9.34
CA CYS A 455 38.77 21.07 -10.09
C CYS A 455 39.54 19.75 -10.24
N LYS A 456 38.84 18.63 -9.96
CA LYS A 456 39.34 17.27 -10.23
C LYS A 456 39.16 16.92 -11.71
N PRO A 457 39.89 15.90 -12.26
CA PRO A 457 39.72 15.47 -13.62
C PRO A 457 38.31 14.89 -13.88
N LEU A 458 37.76 15.15 -15.07
CA LEU A 458 36.42 14.71 -15.48
C LEU A 458 36.43 13.20 -15.83
N PRO A 459 35.61 12.38 -15.20
CA PRO A 459 35.53 10.95 -15.53
C PRO A 459 34.79 10.73 -16.87
N ALA A 460 35.53 10.28 -17.91
CA ALA A 460 34.98 10.14 -19.27
C ALA A 460 33.68 9.31 -19.37
N ILE A 461 33.60 8.17 -18.67
CA ILE A 461 32.38 7.29 -18.67
C ILE A 461 31.17 8.02 -18.09
N ALA A 462 31.36 8.91 -17.10
CA ALA A 462 30.22 9.68 -16.54
C ALA A 462 29.83 10.86 -17.46
N PHE A 463 30.75 11.32 -18.32
CA PHE A 463 30.50 12.42 -19.24
C PHE A 463 29.78 11.98 -20.51
N LEU A 464 30.01 10.73 -20.98
CA LEU A 464 29.39 10.18 -22.19
C LEU A 464 27.83 10.30 -22.24
N PRO A 465 27.08 9.95 -21.20
CA PRO A 465 25.63 10.13 -21.20
C PRO A 465 25.18 11.59 -21.42
N LEU A 466 25.94 12.55 -20.88
CA LEU A 466 25.62 13.97 -21.05
C LEU A 466 25.81 14.41 -22.49
N VAL A 467 26.89 13.94 -23.15
CA VAL A 467 27.18 14.22 -24.55
C VAL A 467 26.10 13.61 -25.44
N ALA A 468 25.72 12.35 -25.20
CA ALA A 468 24.68 11.67 -25.97
C ALA A 468 23.32 12.41 -25.90
N LEU A 469 22.90 12.84 -24.72
CA LEU A 469 21.68 13.60 -24.54
C LEU A 469 21.78 15.03 -25.13
N ALA A 470 22.93 15.69 -25.01
CA ALA A 470 23.13 17.00 -25.63
C ALA A 470 23.09 16.92 -27.17
N ALA A 471 23.67 15.88 -27.75
CA ALA A 471 23.58 15.62 -29.20
C ALA A 471 22.14 15.35 -29.65
N LEU A 472 21.35 14.60 -28.87
CA LEU A 472 19.94 14.35 -29.16
C LEU A 472 19.10 15.64 -29.18
N THR A 473 19.56 16.72 -28.53
CA THR A 473 18.90 18.04 -28.53
C THR A 473 18.84 18.67 -29.95
N PHE A 474 19.68 18.24 -30.88
CA PHE A 474 19.69 18.70 -32.27
C PHE A 474 18.90 17.79 -33.24
N TYR A 475 18.24 16.74 -32.75
CA TYR A 475 17.55 15.77 -33.59
C TYR A 475 16.24 16.30 -34.15
N LEU A 476 16.22 16.56 -35.44
CA LEU A 476 15.14 17.18 -36.21
C LEU A 476 13.84 16.35 -36.39
N PRO A 477 13.90 14.98 -36.52
CA PRO A 477 12.68 14.19 -36.80
C PRO A 477 11.60 14.21 -35.67
N ILE A 478 11.85 14.87 -34.56
CA ILE A 478 10.88 14.97 -33.47
C ILE A 478 9.61 15.74 -33.83
N ALA A 479 9.72 16.74 -34.72
CA ALA A 479 8.53 17.43 -35.23
C ALA A 479 7.61 16.48 -35.97
N GLN A 480 8.19 15.60 -36.76
CA GLN A 480 7.47 14.57 -37.51
C GLN A 480 6.90 13.49 -36.57
N LEU A 481 7.64 13.13 -35.52
CA LEU A 481 7.16 12.23 -34.47
C LEU A 481 5.92 12.80 -33.74
N ALA A 482 5.96 14.04 -33.30
CA ALA A 482 4.82 14.70 -32.65
C ALA A 482 3.60 14.79 -33.57
N ALA A 483 3.79 15.11 -34.83
CA ALA A 483 2.71 15.11 -35.82
C ALA A 483 2.14 13.70 -36.07
N ASN A 484 2.99 12.68 -36.07
CA ASN A 484 2.56 11.28 -36.24
C ASN A 484 1.78 10.76 -35.06
N LEU A 485 2.14 11.15 -33.84
CA LEU A 485 1.40 10.77 -32.59
C LEU A 485 -0.08 11.20 -32.69
N LEU A 486 -0.38 12.29 -33.37
CA LEU A 486 -1.75 12.80 -33.57
C LEU A 486 -2.53 12.09 -34.67
N LYS A 487 -1.85 11.38 -35.59
CA LYS A 487 -2.52 10.63 -36.65
C LYS A 487 -3.08 9.29 -36.20
N PHE A 488 -2.60 8.79 -35.04
CA PHE A 488 -2.93 7.45 -34.56
C PHE A 488 -3.66 7.51 -33.19
N GLY A 489 -4.69 6.67 -33.06
CA GLY A 489 -5.47 6.51 -31.82
C GLY A 489 -6.50 7.61 -31.59
N GLU A 490 -6.97 7.66 -30.36
CA GLU A 490 -8.09 8.50 -29.90
C GLU A 490 -7.79 10.01 -29.97
N VAL A 491 -6.51 10.39 -30.02
CA VAL A 491 -6.05 11.79 -30.13
C VAL A 491 -6.39 12.40 -31.52
N LYS A 492 -6.68 11.56 -32.49
CA LYS A 492 -7.14 12.00 -33.83
C LYS A 492 -8.44 12.84 -33.79
N GLN A 493 -9.21 12.71 -32.70
CA GLN A 493 -10.48 13.43 -32.53
C GLN A 493 -10.32 14.85 -31.95
N LEU A 494 -9.10 15.26 -31.57
CA LEU A 494 -8.88 16.60 -31.05
C LEU A 494 -9.05 17.64 -32.17
N PRO A 495 -9.71 18.79 -31.87
CA PRO A 495 -9.90 19.86 -32.86
C PRO A 495 -8.56 20.46 -33.29
N GLY A 496 -8.50 20.86 -34.58
CA GLY A 496 -7.39 21.57 -35.19
C GLY A 496 -6.32 20.71 -35.86
N HIS A 497 -5.38 21.39 -36.48
CA HIS A 497 -4.28 20.77 -37.22
C HIS A 497 -2.94 20.98 -36.53
N ALA A 498 -2.23 19.90 -36.22
CA ALA A 498 -0.89 19.99 -35.65
C ALA A 498 0.12 20.52 -36.68
N HIS A 499 0.75 21.63 -36.35
CA HIS A 499 1.85 22.19 -37.10
C HIS A 499 3.04 22.44 -36.19
N ILE A 500 4.14 21.73 -36.44
CA ILE A 500 5.40 21.92 -35.71
C ILE A 500 6.49 22.26 -36.74
N ALA A 501 7.00 23.48 -36.67
CA ALA A 501 8.04 23.97 -37.59
C ALA A 501 9.08 24.77 -36.83
N TYR A 502 10.28 24.91 -37.40
CA TYR A 502 11.30 25.83 -36.87
C TYR A 502 10.99 27.28 -37.18
N TRP A 503 10.16 27.50 -38.18
CA TRP A 503 9.72 28.84 -38.60
C TRP A 503 8.22 28.84 -38.86
N SER A 504 7.51 29.54 -37.98
CA SER A 504 6.04 29.65 -38.08
C SER A 504 5.58 31.06 -38.48
N GLY A 505 6.52 31.89 -39.00
CA GLY A 505 6.26 33.24 -39.43
C GLY A 505 6.91 34.31 -38.56
N TRP A 506 6.79 35.56 -39.03
CA TRP A 506 7.42 36.73 -38.38
C TRP A 506 6.83 37.06 -36.99
N GLN A 507 5.54 36.83 -36.76
CA GLN A 507 4.88 37.16 -35.49
C GLN A 507 5.37 36.29 -34.33
N PRO A 508 5.35 34.95 -34.40
CA PRO A 508 5.91 34.09 -33.33
C PRO A 508 7.40 34.34 -33.14
N ALA A 509 8.18 34.54 -34.22
CA ALA A 509 9.60 34.87 -34.13
C ALA A 509 9.85 36.19 -33.42
N ALA A 510 9.07 37.24 -33.69
CA ALA A 510 9.17 38.53 -33.00
C ALA A 510 8.85 38.38 -31.47
N VAL A 511 7.79 37.66 -31.13
CA VAL A 511 7.43 37.41 -29.74
C VAL A 511 8.55 36.60 -29.04
N THR A 512 9.11 35.61 -29.69
CA THR A 512 10.27 34.84 -29.16
C THR A 512 11.47 35.76 -28.97
N GLY A 513 11.75 36.69 -29.90
CA GLY A 513 12.79 37.73 -29.77
C GLY A 513 12.56 38.64 -28.57
N ILE A 514 11.32 39.12 -28.38
CA ILE A 514 10.93 39.93 -27.21
C ILE A 514 11.15 39.14 -25.91
N ILE A 515 10.76 37.87 -25.85
CA ILE A 515 10.93 37.00 -24.68
C ILE A 515 12.43 36.80 -24.36
N LEU A 516 13.26 36.59 -25.38
CA LEU A 516 14.72 36.46 -25.22
C LEU A 516 15.34 37.74 -24.67
N LEU A 517 14.96 38.90 -25.22
CA LEU A 517 15.43 40.21 -24.78
C LEU A 517 15.00 40.51 -23.34
N ALA A 518 13.71 40.31 -23.03
CA ALA A 518 13.16 40.57 -21.71
C ALA A 518 13.77 39.64 -20.65
N GLY A 519 13.94 38.33 -20.97
CA GLY A 519 14.55 37.36 -20.06
C GLY A 519 16.03 37.63 -19.81
N SER A 520 16.78 38.05 -20.86
CA SER A 520 18.17 38.47 -20.75
C SER A 520 18.30 39.78 -19.95
N GLY A 521 17.41 40.74 -20.21
CA GLY A 521 17.32 42.01 -19.44
C GLY A 521 17.05 41.74 -17.96
N LEU A 522 16.08 40.90 -17.63
CA LEU A 522 15.79 40.51 -16.25
C LEU A 522 16.99 39.81 -15.57
N PHE A 523 17.78 39.03 -16.32
CA PHE A 523 19.03 38.44 -15.83
C PHE A 523 20.11 39.52 -15.55
N ILE A 524 20.26 40.52 -16.45
CA ILE A 524 21.24 41.59 -16.26
C ILE A 524 20.89 42.41 -15.03
N PHE A 525 19.62 42.78 -14.84
CA PHE A 525 19.12 43.54 -13.73
C PHE A 525 18.74 42.67 -12.50
N ARG A 526 19.26 41.43 -12.40
CA ARG A 526 18.93 40.47 -11.32
C ARG A 526 19.12 41.00 -9.90
N GLY A 527 20.04 41.95 -9.68
CA GLY A 527 20.24 42.60 -8.38
C GLY A 527 19.06 43.46 -7.95
N ARG A 528 18.57 44.33 -8.87
CA ARG A 528 17.38 45.16 -8.64
C ARG A 528 16.14 44.30 -8.50
N TRP A 529 16.02 43.25 -9.31
CA TRP A 529 14.92 42.27 -9.24
C TRP A 529 14.88 41.55 -7.88
N ALA A 530 16.03 41.10 -7.36
CA ALA A 530 16.11 40.48 -6.05
C ALA A 530 15.65 41.41 -4.92
N GLN A 531 15.99 42.74 -5.00
CA GLN A 531 15.52 43.73 -4.05
C GLN A 531 14.00 43.92 -4.14
N LEU A 532 13.44 43.98 -5.36
CA LEU A 532 12.01 44.06 -5.58
C LEU A 532 11.28 42.78 -5.02
N GLN A 533 11.84 41.63 -5.29
CA GLN A 533 11.30 40.36 -4.75
C GLN A 533 11.34 40.32 -3.22
N ALA A 534 12.30 40.94 -2.58
CA ALA A 534 12.39 41.04 -1.13
C ALA A 534 11.29 41.99 -0.55
N LYS A 535 10.97 43.06 -1.28
CA LYS A 535 9.91 44.02 -0.91
C LYS A 535 8.50 43.46 -1.16
N LEU A 536 8.32 42.74 -2.28
CA LEU A 536 7.05 42.10 -2.62
C LEU A 536 6.91 40.84 -1.78
N ALA A 537 6.40 41.02 -0.55
CA ALA A 537 6.27 39.95 0.44
C ALA A 537 5.16 38.92 0.09
N PHE A 538 5.09 38.46 -1.15
CA PHE A 538 4.36 37.22 -1.54
C PHE A 538 4.85 35.98 -0.80
N THR A 539 5.81 36.16 0.12
CA THR A 539 6.48 35.11 0.87
C THR A 539 5.83 34.74 2.20
N ARG A 540 4.76 35.43 2.64
CA ARG A 540 4.10 35.11 3.91
C ARG A 540 3.40 33.74 3.90
N PHE A 541 2.88 33.29 2.75
CA PHE A 541 2.25 31.98 2.60
C PHE A 541 3.21 31.00 1.92
N LYS A 542 3.87 30.15 2.71
CA LYS A 542 4.60 29.00 2.19
C LYS A 542 3.68 27.79 2.25
N ALA A 543 3.38 27.16 1.10
CA ALA A 543 2.59 25.92 1.04
C ALA A 543 3.12 24.82 1.96
N ALA A 544 4.44 24.77 2.18
CA ALA A 544 5.06 23.88 3.15
C ALA A 544 4.65 24.15 4.60
N ASP A 545 4.39 25.39 4.97
CA ASP A 545 3.97 25.76 6.33
C ASP A 545 2.48 25.42 6.52
N THR A 546 1.65 25.61 5.48
CA THR A 546 0.25 25.19 5.48
C THR A 546 0.15 23.66 5.62
N TYR A 547 0.99 22.90 4.93
CA TYR A 547 1.09 21.45 5.07
C TYR A 547 1.48 21.04 6.50
N ARG A 548 2.50 21.69 7.09
CA ARG A 548 2.91 21.40 8.48
C ARG A 548 1.78 21.72 9.47
N TRP A 549 1.12 22.85 9.30
CA TRP A 549 -0.03 23.23 10.11
C TRP A 549 -1.15 22.19 10.03
N PHE A 550 -1.47 21.71 8.82
CA PHE A 550 -2.45 20.65 8.63
C PHE A 550 -2.05 19.36 9.36
N LEU A 551 -0.78 18.95 9.27
CA LEU A 551 -0.29 17.76 10.01
C LEU A 551 -0.39 17.95 11.53
N VAL A 552 -0.05 19.13 12.06
CA VAL A 552 -0.16 19.43 13.49
C VAL A 552 -1.63 19.36 13.94
N ILE A 553 -2.56 19.88 13.14
CA ILE A 553 -3.99 19.78 13.43
C ILE A 553 -4.42 18.31 13.45
N LEU A 554 -4.06 17.54 12.42
CA LEU A 554 -4.41 16.13 12.32
C LEU A 554 -3.85 15.33 13.52
N GLU A 555 -2.59 15.55 13.86
CA GLU A 555 -1.95 14.95 15.03
C GLU A 555 -2.65 15.34 16.33
N THR A 556 -3.00 16.64 16.49
CA THR A 556 -3.71 17.13 17.65
C THR A 556 -5.10 16.51 17.77
N ILE A 557 -5.83 16.40 16.67
CA ILE A 557 -7.13 15.73 16.61
C ILE A 557 -6.97 14.24 16.98
N ALA A 558 -6.00 13.56 16.35
CA ALA A 558 -5.72 12.15 16.61
C ALA A 558 -5.40 11.90 18.09
N VAL A 559 -4.49 12.71 18.67
CA VAL A 559 -4.13 12.60 20.09
C VAL A 559 -5.33 12.87 21.00
N ARG A 560 -6.12 13.91 20.71
CA ARG A 560 -7.32 14.22 21.50
C ARG A 560 -8.39 13.14 21.39
N LEU A 561 -8.61 12.61 20.20
CA LEU A 561 -9.58 11.52 19.97
C LEU A 561 -9.12 10.24 20.69
N THR A 562 -7.86 9.83 20.44
CA THR A 562 -7.27 8.64 21.07
C THR A 562 -7.26 8.76 22.59
N SER A 563 -6.90 9.93 23.14
CA SER A 563 -6.93 10.13 24.60
C SER A 563 -8.34 10.08 25.23
N LYS A 564 -9.36 10.34 24.43
CA LYS A 564 -10.77 10.20 24.88
C LYS A 564 -11.26 8.76 24.74
N VAL A 565 -10.89 8.06 23.67
CA VAL A 565 -11.38 6.72 23.35
C VAL A 565 -10.52 5.64 24.02
N GLN A 566 -9.20 5.79 24.03
CA GLN A 566 -8.24 4.84 24.62
C GLN A 566 -7.60 5.42 25.87
N ARG A 567 -8.33 5.46 26.95
CA ARG A 567 -7.87 6.01 28.24
C ARG A 567 -6.98 5.06 29.04
N GLY A 568 -6.69 3.87 28.54
CA GLY A 568 -6.00 2.81 29.28
C GLY A 568 -6.81 2.30 30.50
N SER A 569 -8.10 2.56 30.49
CA SER A 569 -9.03 2.12 31.52
C SER A 569 -9.94 1.04 30.92
N LEU A 570 -9.73 -0.21 31.31
CA LEU A 570 -10.54 -1.34 30.84
C LEU A 570 -12.07 -1.09 30.96
N PRO A 571 -12.60 -0.51 32.05
CA PRO A 571 -14.02 -0.15 32.11
C PRO A 571 -14.46 0.89 31.08
N ALA A 572 -13.59 1.85 30.72
CA ALA A 572 -13.92 2.85 29.71
C ALA A 572 -13.86 2.25 28.30
N ASP A 573 -12.90 1.38 28.03
CA ASP A 573 -12.75 0.71 26.74
C ASP A 573 -13.93 -0.23 26.48
N VAL A 574 -14.33 -1.05 27.48
CA VAL A 574 -15.54 -1.89 27.42
C VAL A 574 -16.81 -1.06 27.20
N ALA A 575 -16.95 0.08 27.91
CA ALA A 575 -18.08 0.98 27.70
C ALA A 575 -18.13 1.55 26.30
N THR A 576 -16.99 1.90 25.71
CA THR A 576 -16.90 2.42 24.33
C THR A 576 -17.32 1.34 23.32
N ILE A 577 -16.77 0.12 23.45
CA ILE A 577 -17.09 -1.01 22.56
C ILE A 577 -18.60 -1.32 22.63
N THR A 578 -19.15 -1.50 23.83
CA THR A 578 -20.57 -1.79 24.02
C THR A 578 -21.46 -0.67 23.53
N LEU A 579 -21.09 0.59 23.75
CA LEU A 579 -21.87 1.74 23.25
C LEU A 579 -21.92 1.80 21.72
N VAL A 580 -20.78 1.60 21.05
CA VAL A 580 -20.73 1.61 19.58
C VAL A 580 -21.58 0.48 19.02
N LEU A 581 -21.42 -0.75 19.54
CA LEU A 581 -22.25 -1.89 19.13
C LEU A 581 -23.75 -1.60 19.32
N THR A 582 -24.10 -1.03 20.46
CA THR A 582 -25.50 -0.70 20.80
C THR A 582 -26.07 0.39 19.88
N VAL A 583 -25.28 1.41 19.55
CA VAL A 583 -25.72 2.47 18.62
C VAL A 583 -25.96 1.91 17.22
N LEU A 584 -25.06 1.05 16.72
CA LEU A 584 -25.21 0.41 15.41
C LEU A 584 -26.45 -0.50 15.35
N LEU A 585 -26.59 -1.39 16.33
CA LEU A 585 -27.76 -2.27 16.46
C LEU A 585 -29.05 -1.44 16.70
N GLY A 586 -28.98 -0.44 17.57
CA GLY A 586 -30.11 0.43 17.87
C GLY A 586 -30.59 1.25 16.67
N PHE A 587 -29.66 1.64 15.79
CA PHE A 587 -30.00 2.28 14.53
C PHE A 587 -30.76 1.30 13.59
N ALA A 588 -30.26 0.05 13.44
CA ALA A 588 -30.91 -0.96 12.63
C ALA A 588 -32.32 -1.31 13.16
N VAL A 589 -32.44 -1.51 14.49
CA VAL A 589 -33.73 -1.75 15.17
C VAL A 589 -34.66 -0.55 14.99
N GLY A 590 -34.16 0.68 15.20
CA GLY A 590 -34.97 1.89 15.04
C GLY A 590 -35.44 2.11 13.61
N TYR A 591 -34.58 1.81 12.62
CA TYR A 591 -34.98 1.87 11.21
C TYR A 591 -36.06 0.86 10.87
N SER A 592 -35.96 -0.38 11.34
CA SER A 592 -36.96 -1.43 11.11
C SER A 592 -38.30 -1.15 11.82
N LEU A 593 -38.26 -0.52 13.00
CA LEU A 593 -39.48 -0.04 13.67
C LEU A 593 -40.14 1.14 12.93
N TYR A 594 -39.33 2.00 12.31
CA TYR A 594 -39.82 3.14 11.54
C TYR A 594 -40.42 2.71 10.18
N SER A 595 -39.80 1.74 9.49
CA SER A 595 -40.30 1.19 8.22
C SER A 595 -41.61 0.40 8.38
N GLY A 596 -41.99 0.04 9.59
CA GLY A 596 -43.24 -0.73 9.85
C GLY A 596 -43.09 -2.24 9.60
N ASP A 597 -41.83 -2.71 9.36
CA ASP A 597 -41.54 -4.13 9.10
C ASP A 597 -41.64 -5.00 10.37
N PHE A 598 -41.88 -4.38 11.53
CA PHE A 598 -41.89 -5.05 12.82
C PHE A 598 -43.30 -5.12 13.41
N THR A 599 -43.78 -6.34 13.66
CA THR A 599 -45.02 -6.61 14.40
C THR A 599 -44.70 -7.49 15.61
N LEU A 600 -45.26 -7.15 16.77
CA LEU A 600 -45.09 -7.92 18.03
C LEU A 600 -45.96 -9.19 18.09
N THR A 601 -46.50 -9.62 16.97
CA THR A 601 -47.36 -10.79 16.89
C THR A 601 -46.56 -12.06 16.61
N GLY A 602 -46.82 -13.15 17.37
CA GLY A 602 -46.17 -14.45 17.12
C GLY A 602 -44.84 -14.68 17.83
N LEU A 603 -44.57 -13.95 18.92
CA LEU A 603 -43.36 -14.14 19.73
C LEU A 603 -43.44 -15.38 20.61
N TYR A 604 -42.46 -16.26 20.48
CA TYR A 604 -42.30 -17.43 21.36
C TYR A 604 -41.18 -17.14 22.36
N PHE A 605 -41.41 -17.45 23.64
CA PHE A 605 -40.44 -17.22 24.73
C PHE A 605 -39.50 -18.41 24.98
N ALA A 606 -39.93 -19.60 24.62
CA ALA A 606 -39.13 -20.82 24.73
C ALA A 606 -39.74 -21.89 23.84
N ASP A 607 -38.92 -22.65 23.13
CA ASP A 607 -39.33 -23.74 22.25
C ASP A 607 -39.47 -25.07 23.03
N SER A 608 -38.72 -25.20 24.14
CA SER A 608 -38.79 -26.39 24.99
C SER A 608 -38.73 -26.05 26.49
N PRO A 609 -39.26 -26.93 27.38
CA PRO A 609 -39.09 -26.79 28.82
C PRO A 609 -37.63 -26.85 29.27
N VAL A 610 -36.79 -27.58 28.53
CA VAL A 610 -35.34 -27.70 28.82
C VAL A 610 -34.66 -26.34 28.61
N GLN A 611 -34.98 -25.68 27.52
CA GLN A 611 -34.51 -24.35 27.21
C GLN A 611 -34.89 -23.34 28.30
N ALA A 612 -36.18 -23.32 28.68
CA ALA A 612 -36.67 -22.42 29.73
C ALA A 612 -35.93 -22.66 31.07
N GLY A 613 -35.71 -23.93 31.43
CA GLY A 613 -34.96 -24.32 32.61
C GLY A 613 -33.49 -23.89 32.53
N ALA A 614 -32.82 -24.12 31.43
CA ALA A 614 -31.43 -23.69 31.20
C ALA A 614 -31.30 -22.17 31.30
N VAL A 615 -32.18 -21.40 30.64
CA VAL A 615 -32.18 -19.92 30.72
C VAL A 615 -32.40 -19.44 32.15
N PHE A 616 -33.32 -20.07 32.89
CA PHE A 616 -33.54 -19.73 34.30
C PHE A 616 -32.28 -19.94 35.16
N VAL A 617 -31.61 -21.07 35.01
CA VAL A 617 -30.32 -21.34 35.67
C VAL A 617 -29.26 -20.34 35.27
N ALA A 618 -29.17 -19.99 33.97
CA ALA A 618 -28.24 -18.98 33.47
C ALA A 618 -28.45 -17.59 34.10
N ILE A 619 -29.73 -17.18 34.25
CA ILE A 619 -30.10 -15.92 34.92
C ILE A 619 -29.64 -15.93 36.38
N ILE A 620 -29.90 -16.99 37.12
CA ILE A 620 -29.48 -17.13 38.54
C ILE A 620 -27.96 -17.10 38.63
N ALA A 621 -27.25 -17.87 37.77
CA ALA A 621 -25.82 -17.93 37.74
C ALA A 621 -25.21 -16.54 37.41
N THR A 622 -25.81 -15.78 36.46
CA THR A 622 -25.43 -14.41 36.13
C THR A 622 -25.58 -13.48 37.36
N ILE A 623 -26.71 -13.51 38.03
CA ILE A 623 -26.94 -12.70 39.25
C ILE A 623 -25.91 -13.03 40.35
N VAL A 624 -25.64 -14.32 40.56
CA VAL A 624 -24.62 -14.78 41.51
C VAL A 624 -23.22 -14.30 41.15
N THR A 625 -22.87 -14.39 39.83
CA THR A 625 -21.59 -13.95 39.33
C THR A 625 -21.38 -12.46 39.49
N VAL A 626 -22.36 -11.64 39.09
CA VAL A 626 -22.28 -10.17 39.21
C VAL A 626 -22.24 -9.68 40.64
N ARG A 627 -22.93 -10.39 41.60
CA ARG A 627 -22.89 -10.08 43.02
C ARG A 627 -21.71 -10.68 43.77
N ALA A 628 -20.93 -11.56 43.17
CA ALA A 628 -19.79 -12.24 43.78
C ALA A 628 -18.71 -11.23 44.19
N ARG A 629 -18.37 -11.18 45.48
CA ARG A 629 -17.19 -10.45 46.00
C ARG A 629 -15.91 -11.26 45.87
N ASN A 630 -16.02 -12.59 45.94
CA ASN A 630 -14.91 -13.53 45.79
C ASN A 630 -14.72 -13.84 44.30
N ARG A 631 -13.49 -13.67 43.82
CA ARG A 631 -13.14 -13.89 42.40
C ARG A 631 -13.37 -15.33 41.96
N LEU A 632 -13.02 -16.30 42.81
CA LEU A 632 -13.25 -17.73 42.54
C LEU A 632 -14.75 -18.03 42.36
N LYS A 633 -15.61 -17.44 43.23
CA LYS A 633 -17.06 -17.58 43.11
C LYS A 633 -17.58 -16.99 41.81
N ALA A 634 -17.03 -15.88 41.38
CA ALA A 634 -17.41 -15.27 40.09
C ALA A 634 -17.00 -16.17 38.90
N VAL A 635 -15.80 -16.75 38.91
CA VAL A 635 -15.32 -17.67 37.87
C VAL A 635 -16.18 -18.95 37.81
N LEU A 636 -16.50 -19.54 38.96
CA LEU A 636 -17.37 -20.71 39.00
C LEU A 636 -18.80 -20.40 38.50
N GLY A 637 -19.33 -19.23 38.83
CA GLY A 637 -20.62 -18.77 38.29
C GLY A 637 -20.62 -18.57 36.78
N LEU A 638 -19.51 -18.07 36.21
CA LEU A 638 -19.33 -17.96 34.80
C LEU A 638 -19.32 -19.36 34.10
N GLY A 639 -18.64 -20.34 34.71
CA GLY A 639 -18.62 -21.73 34.21
C GLY A 639 -20.02 -22.35 34.18
N VAL A 640 -20.87 -22.07 35.18
CA VAL A 640 -22.28 -22.53 35.16
C VAL A 640 -23.05 -21.92 34.00
N ILE A 641 -22.80 -20.64 33.64
CA ILE A 641 -23.43 -20.00 32.47
C ILE A 641 -22.98 -20.72 31.16
N GLY A 642 -21.71 -21.02 31.02
CA GLY A 642 -21.18 -21.76 29.87
C GLY A 642 -21.80 -23.16 29.72
N LEU A 643 -21.96 -23.88 30.83
CA LEU A 643 -22.64 -25.20 30.85
C LEU A 643 -24.11 -25.10 30.43
N THR A 644 -24.83 -24.06 30.87
CA THR A 644 -26.25 -23.88 30.46
C THR A 644 -26.36 -23.58 28.97
N ILE A 645 -25.42 -22.84 28.40
CA ILE A 645 -25.35 -22.60 26.96
C ILE A 645 -25.14 -23.94 26.19
N ALA A 646 -24.25 -24.80 26.69
CA ALA A 646 -24.04 -26.13 26.09
C ALA A 646 -25.33 -26.98 26.11
N VAL A 647 -26.13 -26.92 27.18
CA VAL A 647 -27.41 -27.60 27.26
C VAL A 647 -28.38 -27.05 26.22
N ILE A 648 -28.44 -25.73 26.03
CA ILE A 648 -29.26 -25.11 24.98
C ILE A 648 -28.82 -25.57 23.58
N PHE A 649 -27.53 -25.68 23.31
CA PHE A 649 -27.03 -26.20 22.03
C PHE A 649 -27.48 -27.64 21.77
N ILE A 650 -27.48 -28.52 22.79
CA ILE A 650 -27.99 -29.89 22.68
C ILE A 650 -29.48 -29.88 22.36
N ASP A 651 -30.26 -29.06 23.05
CA ASP A 651 -31.69 -28.94 22.87
C ASP A 651 -32.10 -28.51 21.45
N TYR A 652 -31.24 -27.66 20.82
CA TYR A 652 -31.41 -27.25 19.43
C TYR A 652 -30.77 -28.21 18.40
N GLY A 653 -30.30 -29.40 18.82
CA GLY A 653 -29.70 -30.40 17.92
C GLY A 653 -28.35 -30.00 17.36
N ALA A 654 -27.57 -29.21 18.13
CA ALA A 654 -26.20 -28.79 17.76
C ALA A 654 -25.13 -29.45 18.66
N PRO A 655 -24.90 -30.79 18.55
CA PRO A 655 -24.01 -31.52 19.45
C PRO A 655 -22.54 -31.08 19.32
N ASP A 656 -22.07 -30.71 18.12
CA ASP A 656 -20.72 -30.19 17.93
C ASP A 656 -20.46 -28.89 18.69
N LEU A 657 -21.41 -27.96 18.68
CA LEU A 657 -21.32 -26.73 19.39
C LEU A 657 -21.34 -26.98 20.92
N ALA A 658 -22.18 -27.92 21.37
CA ALA A 658 -22.25 -28.31 22.76
C ALA A 658 -20.95 -28.93 23.25
N LEU A 659 -20.38 -29.84 22.47
CA LEU A 659 -19.13 -30.51 22.77
C LEU A 659 -17.97 -29.51 22.85
N THR A 660 -17.85 -28.63 21.87
CA THR A 660 -16.81 -27.59 21.87
C THR A 660 -16.99 -26.61 23.02
N GLN A 661 -18.20 -26.15 23.30
CA GLN A 661 -18.51 -25.28 24.44
C GLN A 661 -18.11 -25.92 25.77
N LEU A 662 -18.43 -27.19 25.97
CA LEU A 662 -18.07 -27.96 27.18
C LEU A 662 -16.55 -28.03 27.39
N VAL A 663 -15.83 -28.38 26.33
CA VAL A 663 -14.38 -28.57 26.39
C VAL A 663 -13.65 -27.23 26.62
N VAL A 664 -14.09 -26.17 25.91
CA VAL A 664 -13.55 -24.81 26.06
C VAL A 664 -13.84 -24.28 27.46
N GLU A 665 -15.03 -24.53 28.01
CA GLU A 665 -15.41 -24.08 29.36
C GLU A 665 -14.51 -24.72 30.43
N VAL A 666 -14.25 -26.01 30.33
CA VAL A 666 -13.34 -26.72 31.25
C VAL A 666 -11.92 -26.13 31.19
N VAL A 667 -11.37 -25.93 29.99
CA VAL A 667 -10.02 -25.36 29.82
C VAL A 667 -9.99 -23.93 30.38
N SER A 668 -10.97 -23.11 30.05
CA SER A 668 -11.07 -21.72 30.51
C SER A 668 -11.19 -21.64 32.01
N LEU A 669 -12.01 -22.49 32.62
CA LEU A 669 -12.16 -22.58 34.09
C LEU A 669 -10.84 -22.87 34.78
N VAL A 670 -10.09 -23.87 34.29
CA VAL A 670 -8.79 -24.22 34.83
C VAL A 670 -7.80 -23.07 34.69
N VAL A 671 -7.71 -22.46 33.53
CA VAL A 671 -6.83 -21.31 33.28
C VAL A 671 -7.18 -20.15 34.21
N PHE A 672 -8.48 -19.80 34.34
CA PHE A 672 -8.93 -18.73 35.24
C PHE A 672 -8.62 -19.06 36.71
N VAL A 673 -8.81 -20.28 37.16
CA VAL A 673 -8.46 -20.69 38.52
C VAL A 673 -6.97 -20.55 38.75
N LEU A 674 -6.12 -20.96 37.83
CA LEU A 674 -4.67 -20.80 37.90
C LEU A 674 -4.24 -19.33 37.98
N VAL A 675 -4.92 -18.42 37.27
CA VAL A 675 -4.64 -16.99 37.31
C VAL A 675 -5.16 -16.36 38.60
N VAL A 676 -6.42 -16.67 39.00
CA VAL A 676 -7.09 -16.06 40.16
C VAL A 676 -6.41 -16.39 41.48
N ARG A 677 -5.77 -17.56 41.58
CA ARG A 677 -5.02 -17.91 42.82
C ARG A 677 -3.86 -16.97 43.14
N HIS A 678 -3.34 -16.21 42.15
CA HIS A 678 -2.28 -15.19 42.31
C HIS A 678 -2.83 -13.79 42.54
N LEU A 679 -4.14 -13.61 42.41
CA LEU A 679 -4.80 -12.34 42.64
C LEU A 679 -5.39 -12.27 44.05
N PRO A 680 -5.62 -11.08 44.62
CA PRO A 680 -6.33 -10.92 45.87
C PRO A 680 -7.68 -11.66 45.87
N LYS A 681 -8.06 -12.35 46.94
CA LYS A 681 -9.28 -13.15 47.01
C LYS A 681 -10.55 -12.36 46.64
N TYR A 682 -10.57 -11.08 46.97
CA TYR A 682 -11.75 -10.22 46.80
C TYR A 682 -11.50 -9.11 45.82
N PHE A 683 -12.56 -8.65 45.15
CA PHE A 683 -12.54 -7.44 44.37
C PHE A 683 -12.40 -6.22 45.27
N SER A 684 -11.44 -5.32 44.94
CA SER A 684 -10.97 -4.26 45.86
C SER A 684 -11.75 -2.95 45.82
N ALA A 685 -12.62 -2.72 44.87
CA ALA A 685 -13.23 -1.40 44.69
C ALA A 685 -14.77 -1.42 44.65
N ARG A 686 -15.37 -0.56 45.52
CA ARG A 686 -16.74 -0.09 45.29
C ARG A 686 -16.69 1.01 44.23
N PRO A 687 -17.42 0.89 43.12
CA PRO A 687 -17.52 2.00 42.14
C PRO A 687 -18.14 3.24 42.80
N LEU A 688 -17.62 4.43 42.46
CA LEU A 688 -18.26 5.70 42.85
C LEU A 688 -19.73 5.70 42.40
N ALA A 689 -20.61 6.32 43.17
CA ALA A 689 -22.04 6.34 42.88
C ALA A 689 -22.36 6.83 41.43
N ARG A 690 -21.66 7.85 40.97
CA ARG A 690 -21.76 8.34 39.60
C ARG A 690 -21.37 7.29 38.55
N ALA A 691 -20.31 6.52 38.78
CA ALA A 691 -19.87 5.43 37.91
C ALA A 691 -20.86 4.24 37.91
N PHE A 692 -21.55 4.01 39.03
CA PHE A 692 -22.60 2.99 39.14
C PHE A 692 -23.77 3.32 38.18
N TRP A 693 -24.33 4.54 38.25
CA TRP A 693 -25.45 4.96 37.42
C TRP A 693 -25.09 4.92 35.92
N THR A 694 -23.89 5.38 35.57
CA THR A 694 -23.43 5.32 34.17
C THR A 694 -23.35 3.87 33.66
N ARG A 695 -22.79 2.97 34.46
CA ARG A 695 -22.68 1.53 34.10
C ARG A 695 -24.08 0.89 34.00
N LEU A 696 -24.97 1.21 34.94
CA LEU A 696 -26.35 0.70 34.93
C LEU A 696 -27.10 1.18 33.70
N SER A 697 -26.99 2.46 33.34
CA SER A 697 -27.63 3.02 32.16
C SER A 697 -27.13 2.35 30.89
N ILE A 698 -25.80 2.16 30.74
CA ILE A 698 -25.21 1.47 29.59
C ILE A 698 -25.71 0.02 29.54
N ALA A 699 -25.71 -0.70 30.66
CA ALA A 699 -26.14 -2.10 30.72
C ALA A 699 -27.63 -2.27 30.34
N ILE A 700 -28.51 -1.38 30.84
CA ILE A 700 -29.92 -1.38 30.48
C ILE A 700 -30.13 -1.11 29.00
N PHE A 701 -29.43 -0.10 28.46
CA PHE A 701 -29.54 0.27 27.06
C PHE A 701 -29.05 -0.85 26.13
N VAL A 702 -27.89 -1.43 26.46
CA VAL A 702 -27.36 -2.60 25.72
C VAL A 702 -28.31 -3.78 25.78
N GLY A 703 -28.77 -4.15 26.99
CA GLY A 703 -29.70 -5.26 27.19
C GLY A 703 -31.00 -5.08 26.41
N LEU A 704 -31.59 -3.89 26.45
CA LEU A 704 -32.82 -3.57 25.71
C LEU A 704 -32.60 -3.68 24.20
N THR A 705 -31.51 -3.11 23.69
CA THR A 705 -31.17 -3.16 22.25
C THR A 705 -30.95 -4.59 21.76
N VAL A 706 -30.25 -5.43 22.55
CA VAL A 706 -30.01 -6.84 22.20
C VAL A 706 -31.33 -7.63 22.22
N VAL A 707 -32.19 -7.41 23.21
CA VAL A 707 -33.51 -8.06 23.28
C VAL A 707 -34.39 -7.66 22.09
N LEU A 708 -34.46 -6.36 21.78
CA LEU A 708 -35.22 -5.89 20.63
C LEU A 708 -34.66 -6.43 19.31
N GLY A 709 -33.34 -6.46 19.18
CA GLY A 709 -32.65 -7.03 18.02
C GLY A 709 -32.94 -8.53 17.87
N ALA A 710 -32.91 -9.30 18.94
CA ALA A 710 -33.25 -10.73 18.92
C ALA A 710 -34.72 -10.98 18.53
N LEU A 711 -35.64 -10.18 19.04
CA LEU A 711 -37.05 -10.25 18.66
C LEU A 711 -37.28 -9.89 17.19
N LEU A 712 -36.55 -8.87 16.70
CA LEU A 712 -36.59 -8.45 15.30
C LEU A 712 -36.10 -9.56 14.36
N THR A 713 -34.99 -10.24 14.69
CA THR A 713 -34.43 -11.30 13.87
C THR A 713 -35.35 -12.53 13.74
N GLN A 714 -36.21 -12.80 14.70
CA GLN A 714 -37.23 -13.84 14.58
C GLN A 714 -38.24 -13.54 13.45
N GLN A 715 -38.60 -12.29 13.26
CA GLN A 715 -39.60 -11.85 12.28
C GLN A 715 -38.96 -11.50 10.91
N ALA A 716 -37.69 -11.16 10.86
CA ALA A 716 -37.02 -10.82 9.62
C ALA A 716 -36.69 -12.01 8.70
N ARG A 717 -37.03 -13.23 9.10
CA ARG A 717 -36.85 -14.45 8.29
C ARG A 717 -37.95 -14.58 7.24
N VAL A 718 -37.84 -13.81 6.16
CA VAL A 718 -38.80 -13.83 5.03
C VAL A 718 -38.31 -14.68 3.84
N ALA A 719 -37.04 -15.01 3.75
CA ALA A 719 -36.48 -15.89 2.73
C ALA A 719 -36.36 -17.34 3.23
N THR A 720 -36.36 -18.30 2.30
CA THR A 720 -36.01 -19.71 2.57
C THR A 720 -34.64 -19.76 3.17
N ALA A 721 -34.47 -20.43 4.30
CA ALA A 721 -33.17 -20.55 4.95
C ALA A 721 -32.20 -21.36 4.06
N ASP A 722 -30.98 -20.86 3.86
CA ASP A 722 -29.93 -21.56 3.12
C ASP A 722 -29.61 -22.93 3.76
N SER A 723 -29.91 -23.10 5.06
CA SER A 723 -29.80 -24.36 5.79
C SER A 723 -30.62 -25.50 5.21
N VAL A 724 -31.60 -25.22 4.33
CA VAL A 724 -32.37 -26.26 3.63
C VAL A 724 -31.56 -26.91 2.49
N LEU A 725 -30.72 -26.14 1.82
CA LEU A 725 -29.87 -26.58 0.70
C LEU A 725 -28.51 -27.14 1.16
N ILE A 726 -27.92 -26.55 2.20
CA ILE A 726 -26.58 -26.90 2.70
C ILE A 726 -26.40 -28.39 3.02
N PRO A 727 -27.38 -29.12 3.64
CA PRO A 727 -27.19 -30.53 3.93
C PRO A 727 -26.99 -31.42 2.69
N ALA A 728 -27.76 -31.16 1.63
CA ALA A 728 -27.61 -31.91 0.39
C ALA A 728 -26.28 -31.62 -0.32
N GLU A 729 -25.92 -30.35 -0.41
CA GLU A 729 -24.66 -29.91 -1.02
C GLU A 729 -23.45 -30.34 -0.18
N GLY A 730 -23.53 -30.26 1.14
CA GLY A 730 -22.47 -30.68 2.05
C GLY A 730 -22.17 -32.19 1.93
N TYR A 731 -23.20 -33.02 1.72
CA TYR A 731 -23.02 -34.45 1.52
C TYR A 731 -22.41 -34.77 0.14
N VAL A 732 -22.91 -34.12 -0.92
CA VAL A 732 -22.50 -34.40 -2.31
C VAL A 732 -21.07 -33.88 -2.61
N PHE A 733 -20.75 -32.65 -2.18
CA PHE A 733 -19.47 -32.00 -2.50
C PHE A 733 -18.47 -32.06 -1.34
N GLY A 734 -18.91 -32.02 -0.11
CA GLY A 734 -18.06 -32.05 1.06
C GLY A 734 -17.76 -33.47 1.57
N ALA A 735 -18.38 -34.51 0.98
CA ALA A 735 -18.16 -35.92 1.30
C ALA A 735 -18.25 -36.28 2.81
N GLY A 736 -19.13 -35.60 3.55
CA GLY A 736 -19.26 -35.80 5.00
C GLY A 736 -20.69 -35.65 5.50
N GLU A 737 -21.05 -36.49 6.51
CA GLU A 737 -22.36 -36.47 7.15
C GLU A 737 -22.48 -35.37 8.24
N ASN A 738 -21.32 -34.92 8.77
CA ASN A 738 -21.29 -33.82 9.73
C ASN A 738 -21.23 -32.48 9.02
N ILE A 739 -22.39 -31.88 8.77
CA ILE A 739 -22.52 -30.62 8.03
C ILE A 739 -21.73 -29.48 8.68
N VAL A 740 -21.65 -29.42 10.03
CA VAL A 740 -20.89 -28.37 10.72
C VAL A 740 -19.42 -28.46 10.37
N ASN A 741 -18.86 -29.68 10.40
CA ASN A 741 -17.46 -29.86 10.04
C ASN A 741 -17.22 -29.58 8.55
N VAL A 742 -18.09 -30.08 7.67
CA VAL A 742 -17.99 -29.82 6.22
C VAL A 742 -17.99 -28.31 5.91
N ILE A 743 -18.85 -27.52 6.55
CA ILE A 743 -18.83 -26.06 6.39
C ILE A 743 -17.46 -25.49 6.82
N LEU A 744 -16.90 -25.94 7.94
CA LEU A 744 -15.66 -25.42 8.50
C LEU A 744 -14.42 -25.83 7.71
N VAL A 745 -14.41 -26.99 7.05
CA VAL A 745 -13.22 -27.55 6.40
C VAL A 745 -13.25 -27.46 4.86
N ASP A 746 -14.43 -27.24 4.26
CA ASP A 746 -14.64 -27.13 2.81
C ASP A 746 -15.34 -25.80 2.45
N VAL A 747 -16.67 -25.72 2.62
CA VAL A 747 -17.51 -24.63 2.11
C VAL A 747 -17.02 -23.25 2.58
N ARG A 748 -16.59 -23.13 3.85
CA ARG A 748 -16.07 -21.90 4.47
C ARG A 748 -14.71 -22.13 5.14
N ALA A 749 -13.90 -23.04 4.63
CA ALA A 749 -12.61 -23.37 5.18
C ALA A 749 -11.65 -22.16 5.29
N TRP A 750 -11.87 -21.11 4.49
CA TRP A 750 -11.14 -19.86 4.56
C TRP A 750 -11.31 -19.16 5.92
N ASP A 751 -12.50 -19.24 6.53
CA ASP A 751 -12.76 -18.71 7.88
C ASP A 751 -11.91 -19.45 8.90
N THR A 752 -11.85 -20.79 8.82
CA THR A 752 -11.05 -21.63 9.72
C THR A 752 -9.55 -21.33 9.59
N VAL A 753 -9.01 -21.16 8.38
CA VAL A 753 -7.61 -20.77 8.17
C VAL A 753 -7.35 -19.36 8.73
N GLY A 754 -8.31 -18.44 8.58
CA GLY A 754 -8.27 -17.11 9.18
C GLY A 754 -8.20 -17.16 10.70
N GLU A 755 -9.06 -17.96 11.34
CA GLU A 755 -9.10 -18.17 12.80
C GLU A 755 -7.79 -18.77 13.32
N LEU A 756 -7.26 -19.79 12.66
CA LEU A 756 -5.96 -20.37 13.01
C LEU A 756 -4.84 -19.35 12.93
N SER A 757 -4.88 -18.47 11.91
CA SER A 757 -3.90 -17.39 11.75
C SER A 757 -3.98 -16.38 12.90
N VAL A 758 -5.19 -15.97 13.31
CA VAL A 758 -5.41 -15.07 14.44
C VAL A 758 -4.94 -15.69 15.76
N VAL A 759 -5.23 -16.97 15.99
CA VAL A 759 -4.78 -17.70 17.17
C VAL A 759 -3.24 -17.77 17.23
N LEU A 760 -2.57 -18.05 16.11
CA LEU A 760 -1.11 -18.04 16.02
C LEU A 760 -0.53 -16.64 16.34
N VAL A 761 -1.10 -15.58 15.74
CA VAL A 761 -0.66 -14.21 15.99
C VAL A 761 -0.85 -13.82 17.45
N THR A 762 -1.99 -14.19 18.04
CA THR A 762 -2.29 -13.93 19.46
C THR A 762 -1.31 -14.66 20.37
N ALA A 763 -1.06 -15.95 20.16
CA ALA A 763 -0.09 -16.73 20.92
C ALA A 763 1.31 -16.13 20.82
N THR A 764 1.74 -15.74 19.60
CA THR A 764 3.03 -15.10 19.36
C THR A 764 3.11 -13.74 20.07
N GLY A 765 2.03 -12.94 20.03
CA GLY A 765 1.93 -11.65 20.71
C GLY A 765 2.05 -11.79 22.23
N VAL A 766 1.32 -12.73 22.82
CA VAL A 766 1.37 -13.03 24.27
C VAL A 766 2.77 -13.52 24.66
N ALA A 767 3.34 -14.44 23.89
CA ALA A 767 4.71 -14.91 24.11
C ALA A 767 5.72 -13.76 24.04
N SER A 768 5.59 -12.83 23.09
CA SER A 768 6.48 -11.67 22.97
C SER A 768 6.40 -10.74 24.19
N LEU A 769 5.21 -10.52 24.75
CA LEU A 769 4.99 -9.69 25.93
C LEU A 769 5.59 -10.33 27.19
N ILE A 770 5.44 -11.65 27.35
CA ILE A 770 5.95 -12.38 28.50
C ILE A 770 7.49 -12.47 28.46
N TYR A 771 8.09 -12.65 27.28
CA TYR A 771 9.54 -12.85 27.12
C TYR A 771 10.34 -11.55 26.86
N LEU A 772 9.70 -10.36 26.90
CA LEU A 772 10.34 -9.07 26.65
C LEU A 772 11.48 -8.75 27.61
N THR A 773 11.49 -9.30 28.81
CA THR A 773 12.47 -8.98 29.87
C THR A 773 13.67 -9.91 29.91
N LYS A 774 13.58 -11.14 29.46
CA LYS A 774 14.72 -12.06 29.26
C LYS A 774 14.26 -13.25 28.38
N ARG A 775 14.94 -13.48 27.25
CA ARG A 775 14.94 -14.77 26.55
C ARG A 775 15.59 -15.84 27.48
N THR A 776 14.97 -16.16 28.57
CA THR A 776 15.35 -17.30 29.43
C THR A 776 14.77 -18.57 28.78
N GLY A 777 15.20 -18.84 27.59
CA GLY A 777 14.57 -19.85 26.77
C GLY A 777 15.03 -21.27 27.00
N GLN A 778 16.05 -21.54 27.72
CA GLN A 778 16.46 -22.92 28.00
C GLN A 778 16.33 -23.21 29.51
N ILE A 779 15.14 -23.65 29.88
CA ILE A 779 15.02 -24.32 31.17
C ILE A 779 15.83 -25.60 31.05
N ARG A 780 16.92 -25.72 31.82
CA ARG A 780 17.63 -26.96 31.97
C ARG A 780 16.64 -28.02 32.47
N ILE A 781 16.33 -29.02 31.66
CA ILE A 781 15.51 -30.15 32.06
C ILE A 781 16.29 -30.85 33.19
N LYS A 782 15.79 -30.75 34.39
CA LYS A 782 16.33 -31.56 35.50
C LYS A 782 16.03 -33.01 35.16
N ARG A 783 17.06 -33.84 35.01
CA ARG A 783 16.87 -35.30 34.79
C ARG A 783 16.27 -35.92 36.07
N PRO A 784 15.20 -36.72 35.94
CA PRO A 784 14.62 -37.40 37.08
C PRO A 784 15.68 -38.33 37.73
N ARG A 785 15.70 -38.37 39.07
CA ARG A 785 16.62 -39.26 39.82
C ARG A 785 16.27 -40.73 39.68
N GLU A 786 15.02 -41.07 39.40
CA GLU A 786 14.52 -42.41 39.24
C GLU A 786 13.92 -42.59 37.84
N ALA A 787 14.55 -43.41 37.05
CA ALA A 787 14.00 -43.84 35.75
C ALA A 787 12.90 -44.89 36.02
N GLY A 788 11.72 -44.75 35.39
CA GLY A 788 10.65 -45.75 35.49
C GLY A 788 9.36 -45.33 36.20
N LYS A 789 9.33 -44.19 36.86
CA LYS A 789 8.06 -43.67 37.42
C LYS A 789 7.21 -43.03 36.34
N TRP A 790 5.90 -43.30 36.33
CA TRP A 790 4.96 -42.80 35.33
C TRP A 790 4.84 -41.26 35.30
N LEU A 791 5.01 -40.59 36.43
CA LEU A 791 5.07 -39.10 36.58
C LEU A 791 6.44 -38.67 37.14
N PRO A 792 7.50 -38.74 36.33
CA PRO A 792 8.84 -38.41 36.82
C PRO A 792 9.02 -36.96 37.24
N GLY A 793 8.21 -36.01 36.70
CA GLY A 793 8.22 -34.58 37.10
C GLY A 793 7.67 -34.32 38.50
N ALA A 794 6.79 -35.17 39.02
CA ALA A 794 6.23 -35.03 40.38
C ALA A 794 7.27 -35.06 41.49
N GLN A 795 8.47 -35.63 41.22
CA GLN A 795 9.60 -35.62 42.18
C GLN A 795 10.13 -34.21 42.49
N PHE A 796 9.89 -33.27 41.59
CA PHE A 796 10.35 -31.87 41.76
C PHE A 796 9.36 -31.01 42.52
N LEU A 797 8.14 -31.52 42.83
CA LEU A 797 7.15 -30.85 43.65
C LEU A 797 7.41 -31.10 45.14
N SER A 798 7.18 -30.10 45.97
CA SER A 798 7.22 -30.30 47.43
C SER A 798 6.12 -31.25 47.87
N ILE A 799 6.35 -32.00 48.97
CA ILE A 799 5.41 -33.01 49.47
C ILE A 799 4.03 -32.41 49.77
N GLU A 800 3.98 -31.17 50.22
CA GLU A 800 2.75 -30.42 50.52
C GLU A 800 1.91 -30.12 49.25
N LYS A 801 2.54 -30.09 48.08
CA LYS A 801 1.89 -29.78 46.79
C LYS A 801 1.56 -31.02 45.98
N ARG A 802 1.88 -32.21 46.45
CA ARG A 802 1.59 -33.49 45.82
C ARG A 802 0.24 -34.03 46.30
N SER A 803 -0.62 -34.39 45.32
CA SER A 803 -1.89 -35.05 45.57
C SER A 803 -1.86 -36.45 44.97
N LEU A 804 -1.84 -37.48 45.80
CA LEU A 804 -1.86 -38.87 45.37
C LEU A 804 -3.12 -39.18 44.52
N LEU A 805 -4.26 -38.64 44.94
CA LEU A 805 -5.51 -38.78 44.21
C LEU A 805 -5.38 -38.24 42.77
N LEU A 806 -4.73 -37.08 42.63
CA LEU A 806 -4.54 -36.46 41.31
C LEU A 806 -3.50 -37.24 40.47
N GLU A 807 -2.45 -37.76 41.09
CA GLU A 807 -1.46 -38.61 40.40
C GLU A 807 -2.08 -39.90 39.88
N VAL A 808 -2.91 -40.58 40.67
CA VAL A 808 -3.60 -41.82 40.27
C VAL A 808 -4.69 -41.51 39.23
N GLY A 809 -5.49 -40.45 39.46
CA GLY A 809 -6.49 -40.01 38.49
C GLY A 809 -5.91 -39.65 37.11
N THR A 810 -4.79 -38.94 37.11
CA THR A 810 -4.09 -38.60 35.87
C THR A 810 -3.54 -39.85 35.16
N ARG A 811 -3.06 -40.81 35.89
CA ARG A 811 -2.56 -42.09 35.33
C ARG A 811 -3.64 -42.86 34.59
N LEU A 812 -4.86 -42.86 35.10
CA LEU A 812 -6.00 -43.53 34.50
C LEU A 812 -6.60 -42.74 33.34
N LEU A 813 -6.83 -41.42 33.53
CA LEU A 813 -7.56 -40.57 32.59
C LEU A 813 -6.74 -40.06 31.42
N PHE A 814 -5.42 -39.85 31.61
CA PHE A 814 -4.57 -39.34 30.54
C PHE A 814 -4.59 -40.15 29.23
N PRO A 815 -4.35 -41.51 29.27
CA PRO A 815 -4.41 -42.31 28.08
C PRO A 815 -5.82 -42.35 27.47
N VAL A 816 -6.86 -42.39 28.31
CA VAL A 816 -8.26 -42.35 27.86
C VAL A 816 -8.57 -41.08 27.11
N PHE A 817 -8.18 -39.94 27.65
CA PHE A 817 -8.40 -38.66 26.99
C PHE A 817 -7.60 -38.52 25.68
N LEU A 818 -6.37 -39.06 25.60
CA LEU A 818 -5.63 -39.04 24.36
C LEU A 818 -6.27 -39.92 23.29
N VAL A 819 -6.73 -41.13 23.66
CA VAL A 819 -7.43 -42.03 22.72
C VAL A 819 -8.74 -41.39 22.25
N ALA A 820 -9.53 -40.86 23.17
CA ALA A 820 -10.78 -40.14 22.87
C ALA A 820 -10.53 -38.90 22.02
N SER A 821 -9.45 -38.16 22.25
CA SER A 821 -9.04 -37.01 21.46
C SER A 821 -8.75 -37.36 20.01
N LEU A 822 -7.96 -38.45 19.79
CA LEU A 822 -7.67 -38.95 18.45
C LEU A 822 -8.93 -39.52 17.76
N TRP A 823 -9.77 -40.19 18.53
CA TRP A 823 -11.06 -40.67 18.00
C TRP A 823 -11.95 -39.52 17.55
N LEU A 824 -12.10 -38.44 18.36
CA LEU A 824 -12.84 -37.23 17.95
C LEU A 824 -12.27 -36.57 16.68
N LEU A 825 -10.95 -36.54 16.54
CA LEU A 825 -10.31 -36.03 15.33
C LEU A 825 -10.71 -36.84 14.09
N LEU A 826 -10.69 -38.17 14.19
CA LEU A 826 -10.92 -39.07 13.05
C LEU A 826 -12.38 -39.16 12.64
N ILE A 827 -13.32 -39.07 13.59
CA ILE A 827 -14.77 -39.17 13.30
C ILE A 827 -15.39 -37.83 12.88
N GLY A 828 -14.68 -36.70 13.09
CA GLY A 828 -15.24 -35.36 13.00
C GLY A 828 -15.92 -35.02 11.67
N HIS A 829 -15.54 -35.69 10.58
CA HIS A 829 -16.12 -35.48 9.26
C HIS A 829 -17.54 -36.07 9.12
N ASN A 830 -17.83 -37.16 9.86
CA ASN A 830 -19.13 -37.85 9.79
C ASN A 830 -19.95 -37.78 11.09
N GLN A 831 -19.31 -37.52 12.22
CA GLN A 831 -19.95 -37.43 13.53
C GLN A 831 -19.46 -36.23 14.32
N PRO A 832 -20.15 -35.80 15.40
CA PRO A 832 -19.68 -34.74 16.25
C PRO A 832 -18.25 -34.92 16.75
N GLY A 833 -17.35 -33.94 16.42
CA GLY A 833 -15.93 -34.05 16.73
C GLY A 833 -15.09 -32.99 16.00
N GLY A 834 -14.08 -33.47 15.26
CA GLY A 834 -13.16 -32.68 14.45
C GLY A 834 -11.90 -32.23 15.17
N GLY A 835 -11.02 -31.52 14.44
CA GLY A 835 -9.69 -31.14 14.91
C GLY A 835 -9.70 -30.25 16.15
N PHE A 836 -10.67 -29.34 16.27
CA PHE A 836 -10.77 -28.41 17.40
C PHE A 836 -11.17 -29.14 18.70
N ALA A 837 -12.27 -29.90 18.68
CA ALA A 837 -12.76 -30.65 19.84
C ALA A 837 -11.72 -31.69 20.31
N GLY A 838 -11.16 -32.45 19.38
CA GLY A 838 -10.08 -33.39 19.66
C GLY A 838 -8.84 -32.70 20.23
N GLY A 839 -8.37 -31.63 19.62
CA GLY A 839 -7.21 -30.86 20.09
C GLY A 839 -7.39 -30.25 21.49
N MET A 840 -8.58 -29.77 21.80
CA MET A 840 -8.92 -29.24 23.13
C MET A 840 -8.96 -30.37 24.18
N LEU A 841 -9.50 -31.55 23.86
CA LEU A 841 -9.50 -32.70 24.76
C LEU A 841 -8.07 -33.20 25.06
N ALA A 842 -7.18 -33.22 24.05
CA ALA A 842 -5.75 -33.47 24.25
C ALA A 842 -5.12 -32.37 25.15
N GLY A 843 -5.54 -31.11 24.95
CA GLY A 843 -5.17 -30.00 25.84
C GLY A 843 -5.55 -30.25 27.29
N ILE A 844 -6.76 -30.75 27.57
CA ILE A 844 -7.21 -31.12 28.90
C ILE A 844 -6.34 -32.25 29.47
N ALA A 845 -6.00 -33.24 28.69
CA ALA A 845 -5.09 -34.31 29.13
C ALA A 845 -3.74 -33.73 29.56
N LEU A 846 -3.18 -32.77 28.80
CA LEU A 846 -1.94 -32.10 29.18
C LEU A 846 -2.10 -31.21 30.43
N ILE A 847 -3.24 -30.55 30.61
CA ILE A 847 -3.58 -29.81 31.83
C ILE A 847 -3.58 -30.72 33.03
N LEU A 848 -4.24 -31.87 32.99
CA LEU A 848 -4.26 -32.86 34.06
C LEU A 848 -2.83 -33.28 34.44
N ARG A 849 -2.01 -33.55 33.45
CA ARG A 849 -0.61 -33.93 33.66
C ARG A 849 0.22 -32.79 34.27
N TYR A 850 -0.06 -31.56 33.90
CA TYR A 850 0.54 -30.37 34.53
C TYR A 850 0.12 -30.21 35.99
N LEU A 851 -1.16 -30.38 36.26
CA LEU A 851 -1.68 -30.25 37.64
C LEU A 851 -1.12 -31.32 38.57
N ALA A 852 -0.89 -32.54 38.06
CA ALA A 852 -0.34 -33.67 38.83
C ALA A 852 1.19 -33.60 39.03
N GLY A 853 1.94 -33.18 38.01
CA GLY A 853 3.42 -33.26 38.03
C GLY A 853 4.14 -31.93 37.84
N GLY A 854 3.41 -30.85 37.66
CA GLY A 854 3.95 -29.49 37.44
C GLY A 854 4.58 -29.32 36.03
N ARG A 855 5.25 -28.22 35.87
CA ARG A 855 5.83 -27.79 34.57
C ARG A 855 6.93 -28.75 34.06
N HIS A 856 7.70 -29.36 34.97
CA HIS A 856 8.73 -30.32 34.57
C HIS A 856 8.14 -31.57 33.93
N GLU A 857 7.01 -32.05 34.48
CA GLU A 857 6.27 -33.17 33.94
C GLU A 857 5.72 -32.88 32.53
N LEU A 858 5.15 -31.71 32.32
CA LEU A 858 4.59 -31.33 31.02
C LEU A 858 5.68 -31.29 29.94
N ARG A 859 6.87 -30.82 30.24
CA ARG A 859 8.02 -30.83 29.33
C ARG A 859 8.60 -32.22 29.07
N LEU A 860 8.51 -33.14 30.06
CA LEU A 860 8.90 -34.52 29.85
C LEU A 860 7.87 -35.26 29.00
N ALA A 861 6.59 -34.91 29.15
CA ALA A 861 5.51 -35.50 28.37
C ALA A 861 5.55 -35.08 26.89
N LEU A 862 5.81 -33.78 26.62
CA LEU A 862 5.87 -33.25 25.27
C LEU A 862 7.11 -32.34 25.15
N PRO A 863 8.27 -32.90 24.76
CA PRO A 863 9.53 -32.16 24.66
C PRO A 863 9.62 -31.26 23.41
N LEU A 864 8.49 -30.91 22.82
CA LEU A 864 8.40 -30.07 21.62
C LEU A 864 8.24 -28.60 21.97
N ASN A 865 8.68 -27.74 21.08
CA ASN A 865 8.53 -26.30 21.23
C ASN A 865 7.12 -25.88 20.74
N PRO A 866 6.27 -25.26 21.62
CA PRO A 866 4.92 -24.87 21.24
C PRO A 866 4.86 -23.98 19.98
N GLY A 867 5.78 -23.01 19.84
CA GLY A 867 5.83 -22.15 18.67
C GLY A 867 6.12 -22.88 17.35
N LYS A 868 6.88 -23.98 17.39
CA LYS A 868 7.09 -24.82 16.21
C LYS A 868 5.84 -25.64 15.86
N LEU A 869 5.14 -26.14 16.89
CA LEU A 869 3.89 -26.87 16.70
C LEU A 869 2.77 -25.94 16.19
N LEU A 870 2.67 -24.71 16.70
CA LEU A 870 1.75 -23.68 16.20
C LEU A 870 1.99 -23.42 14.70
N GLY A 871 3.27 -23.24 14.33
CA GLY A 871 3.65 -23.05 12.92
C GLY A 871 3.38 -24.27 12.04
N LEU A 872 3.60 -25.49 12.58
CA LEU A 872 3.30 -26.73 11.86
C LEU A 872 1.79 -26.88 11.62
N GLY A 873 0.96 -26.61 12.64
CA GLY A 873 -0.50 -26.66 12.51
C GLY A 873 -1.04 -25.74 11.43
N LEU A 874 -0.59 -24.47 11.43
CA LEU A 874 -0.98 -23.53 10.36
C LEU A 874 -0.44 -23.93 8.99
N PHE A 875 0.78 -24.48 8.93
CA PHE A 875 1.35 -24.98 7.69
C PHE A 875 0.52 -26.14 7.10
N LEU A 876 0.11 -27.11 7.92
CA LEU A 876 -0.73 -28.23 7.48
C LEU A 876 -2.09 -27.75 7.00
N ALA A 877 -2.73 -26.82 7.74
CA ALA A 877 -4.00 -26.22 7.34
C ALA A 877 -3.90 -25.43 6.02
N THR A 878 -2.80 -24.69 5.81
CA THR A 878 -2.58 -23.97 4.55
C THR A 878 -2.25 -24.93 3.40
N LEU A 879 -1.50 -25.99 3.70
CA LEU A 879 -1.13 -27.01 2.72
C LEU A 879 -2.37 -27.77 2.21
N SER A 880 -3.33 -28.07 3.09
CA SER A 880 -4.60 -28.70 2.67
C SER A 880 -5.36 -27.87 1.65
N GLY A 881 -5.26 -26.52 1.72
CA GLY A 881 -5.87 -25.63 0.74
C GLY A 881 -5.17 -25.59 -0.62
N ILE A 882 -3.84 -25.81 -0.63
CA ILE A 882 -3.04 -25.73 -1.86
C ILE A 882 -3.03 -27.07 -2.62
N LEU A 883 -3.11 -28.19 -1.90
CA LEU A 883 -3.02 -29.53 -2.51
C LEU A 883 -4.04 -29.78 -3.63
N PRO A 884 -5.35 -29.44 -3.50
CA PRO A 884 -6.32 -29.68 -4.58
C PRO A 884 -5.95 -28.98 -5.89
N VAL A 885 -5.36 -27.80 -5.82
CA VAL A 885 -4.94 -27.02 -7.00
C VAL A 885 -3.89 -27.79 -7.83
N LEU A 886 -3.05 -28.61 -7.20
CA LEU A 886 -2.05 -29.43 -7.91
C LEU A 886 -2.70 -30.56 -8.74
N PHE A 887 -3.92 -30.92 -8.41
CA PHE A 887 -4.71 -31.93 -9.12
C PHE A 887 -5.75 -31.32 -10.08
N GLY A 888 -5.82 -29.99 -10.17
CA GLY A 888 -6.72 -29.28 -11.07
C GLY A 888 -8.05 -28.85 -10.44
N ASP A 889 -8.20 -29.06 -9.14
CA ASP A 889 -9.39 -28.70 -8.36
C ASP A 889 -9.30 -27.27 -7.82
N THR A 890 -10.39 -26.76 -7.23
CA THR A 890 -10.40 -25.43 -6.62
C THR A 890 -9.69 -25.43 -5.25
N ILE A 891 -9.24 -24.22 -4.82
CA ILE A 891 -8.60 -24.04 -3.51
C ILE A 891 -9.55 -24.49 -2.39
N LEU A 892 -9.04 -25.30 -1.46
CA LEU A 892 -9.75 -25.85 -0.28
C LEU A 892 -10.87 -26.87 -0.62
N GLN A 893 -10.98 -27.30 -1.85
CA GLN A 893 -11.97 -28.33 -2.23
C GLN A 893 -11.65 -29.68 -1.59
N THR A 894 -12.66 -30.35 -1.04
CA THR A 894 -12.53 -31.69 -0.50
C THR A 894 -12.46 -32.72 -1.61
N THR A 895 -11.46 -33.62 -1.52
CA THR A 895 -11.28 -34.76 -2.42
C THR A 895 -11.29 -36.04 -1.61
N GLU A 896 -12.00 -37.05 -2.09
CA GLU A 896 -12.08 -38.40 -1.46
C GLU A 896 -10.95 -39.30 -1.91
N PHE A 897 -10.41 -40.05 -0.98
CA PHE A 897 -9.39 -41.08 -1.23
C PHE A 897 -9.82 -42.40 -0.63
N ASP A 898 -9.97 -43.42 -1.47
CA ASP A 898 -10.23 -44.79 -1.05
C ASP A 898 -8.94 -45.55 -1.03
N ILE A 899 -8.54 -46.00 0.16
CA ILE A 899 -7.32 -46.80 0.34
C ILE A 899 -7.72 -48.22 0.79
N ASP A 900 -7.43 -49.19 -0.07
CA ASP A 900 -7.57 -50.59 0.27
C ASP A 900 -6.43 -51.02 1.20
N VAL A 901 -6.73 -51.20 2.49
CA VAL A 901 -5.75 -51.74 3.44
C VAL A 901 -5.91 -53.24 3.58
N PHE A 902 -4.89 -53.97 3.14
CA PHE A 902 -4.86 -55.42 3.13
C PHE A 902 -5.28 -56.03 4.50
N GLY A 903 -6.48 -56.65 4.57
CA GLY A 903 -7.00 -57.31 5.77
C GLY A 903 -7.87 -56.44 6.69
N LEU A 904 -8.04 -55.13 6.44
CA LEU A 904 -8.82 -54.19 7.26
C LEU A 904 -10.03 -53.57 6.51
N GLY A 905 -10.17 -53.85 5.20
CA GLY A 905 -11.23 -53.32 4.36
C GLY A 905 -10.87 -51.99 3.67
N HIS A 906 -11.90 -51.35 3.12
CA HIS A 906 -11.77 -50.05 2.46
C HIS A 906 -11.79 -48.92 3.52
N LEU A 907 -10.77 -48.11 3.53
CA LEU A 907 -10.70 -46.92 4.39
C LEU A 907 -10.95 -45.67 3.53
N HIS A 908 -12.06 -44.99 3.78
CA HIS A 908 -12.38 -43.72 3.16
C HIS A 908 -11.69 -42.55 3.91
N PHE A 909 -10.85 -41.79 3.24
CA PHE A 909 -10.25 -40.58 3.77
C PHE A 909 -10.59 -39.39 2.88
N THR A 910 -10.84 -38.26 3.51
CA THR A 910 -11.02 -36.99 2.80
C THR A 910 -9.80 -36.08 2.97
N SER A 911 -9.49 -35.26 1.97
CA SER A 911 -8.41 -34.25 2.07
C SER A 911 -8.66 -33.25 3.20
N ALA A 912 -9.92 -33.03 3.60
CA ALA A 912 -10.33 -32.23 4.74
C ALA A 912 -9.71 -32.69 6.07
N LEU A 913 -9.40 -33.99 6.23
CA LEU A 913 -8.69 -34.51 7.42
C LEU A 913 -7.33 -33.85 7.64
N LEU A 914 -6.62 -33.44 6.57
CA LEU A 914 -5.35 -32.74 6.70
C LEU A 914 -5.52 -31.35 7.33
N LEU A 915 -6.62 -30.66 7.02
CA LEU A 915 -6.97 -29.38 7.67
C LEU A 915 -7.30 -29.62 9.13
N ASP A 916 -8.13 -30.62 9.44
CA ASP A 916 -8.49 -31.01 10.81
C ASP A 916 -7.25 -31.39 11.66
N ILE A 917 -6.27 -32.10 11.09
CA ILE A 917 -4.99 -32.37 11.75
C ILE A 917 -4.23 -31.08 12.01
N GLY A 918 -4.24 -30.12 11.06
CA GLY A 918 -3.66 -28.80 11.21
C GLY A 918 -4.27 -28.04 12.40
N VAL A 919 -5.60 -28.03 12.49
CA VAL A 919 -6.37 -27.45 13.60
C VAL A 919 -6.00 -28.14 14.93
N TYR A 920 -6.03 -29.46 14.96
CA TYR A 920 -5.70 -30.26 16.15
C TYR A 920 -4.32 -29.92 16.70
N VAL A 921 -3.29 -29.96 15.86
CA VAL A 921 -1.91 -29.67 16.25
C VAL A 921 -1.76 -28.23 16.78
N LEU A 922 -2.44 -27.27 16.13
CA LEU A 922 -2.39 -25.87 16.53
C LEU A 922 -3.08 -25.64 17.89
N VAL A 923 -4.25 -26.25 18.12
CA VAL A 923 -5.00 -26.14 19.36
C VAL A 923 -4.24 -26.79 20.52
N VAL A 924 -3.68 -27.98 20.34
CA VAL A 924 -2.82 -28.62 21.34
C VAL A 924 -1.62 -27.72 21.70
N ALA A 925 -0.99 -27.15 20.68
CA ALA A 925 0.14 -26.26 20.84
C ALA A 925 -0.22 -24.97 21.59
N LEU A 926 -1.40 -24.41 21.32
CA LEU A 926 -1.93 -23.22 22.01
C LEU A 926 -2.13 -23.49 23.50
N VAL A 927 -2.82 -24.57 23.85
CA VAL A 927 -3.05 -24.96 25.26
C VAL A 927 -1.72 -25.20 25.96
N LEU A 928 -0.78 -25.87 25.30
CA LEU A 928 0.56 -26.11 25.82
C LEU A 928 1.32 -24.79 26.07
N ASP A 929 1.25 -23.83 25.13
CA ASP A 929 1.93 -22.54 25.28
C ASP A 929 1.35 -21.73 26.45
N ILE A 930 0.02 -21.65 26.56
CA ILE A 930 -0.67 -20.97 27.67
C ILE A 930 -0.23 -21.56 29.03
N ILE A 931 -0.23 -22.88 29.18
CA ILE A 931 0.09 -23.52 30.46
C ILE A 931 1.58 -23.33 30.81
N LEU A 932 2.47 -23.45 29.82
CA LEU A 932 3.90 -23.24 30.05
C LEU A 932 4.21 -21.76 30.39
N ALA A 933 3.49 -20.81 29.74
CA ALA A 933 3.64 -19.39 30.03
C ALA A 933 3.18 -19.05 31.46
N LEU A 934 1.99 -19.50 31.86
CA LEU A 934 1.45 -19.29 33.19
C LEU A 934 2.33 -19.99 34.26
N GLY A 935 2.76 -21.21 34.01
CA GLY A 935 3.62 -21.96 34.93
C GLY A 935 4.99 -21.33 35.16
N ALA A 936 5.54 -20.64 34.13
CA ALA A 936 6.85 -20.00 34.25
C ALA A 936 6.83 -18.75 35.14
N GLN A 937 5.73 -18.05 35.20
CA GLN A 937 5.56 -16.87 36.03
C GLN A 937 5.39 -17.23 37.51
N ILE A 938 4.70 -18.35 37.76
CA ILE A 938 4.43 -18.88 39.09
C ILE A 938 5.72 -19.31 39.82
N GLU A 939 6.64 -19.99 39.14
CA GLU A 939 7.91 -20.43 39.74
C GLU A 939 8.85 -19.24 40.03
N LYS A 940 8.89 -18.23 39.19
CA LYS A 940 9.72 -17.03 39.41
C LYS A 940 9.30 -16.23 40.65
N GLU A 941 8.02 -16.14 40.92
CA GLU A 941 7.51 -15.43 42.09
C GLU A 941 7.78 -16.24 43.40
N GLN A 942 7.87 -17.57 43.28
CA GLN A 942 8.20 -18.44 44.41
C GLN A 942 9.72 -18.59 44.66
N GLU A 943 10.57 -18.41 43.67
CA GLU A 943 12.03 -18.38 43.80
C GLU A 943 12.55 -17.00 44.25
N GLY A 944 11.75 -15.95 44.09
CA GLY A 944 12.06 -14.58 44.51
C GLY A 944 11.45 -14.15 45.84
N ALA A 945 10.60 -14.99 46.46
CA ALA A 945 10.07 -14.84 47.81
C ALA A 945 10.77 -15.82 48.76
#